data_1e2506be69194730c5b0974299d5d639
#
_entry.id   1e2506be69194730c5b0974299d5d639
#
_cell.length_a   1.000
_cell.length_b   1.000
_cell.length_c   1.000
_cell.angle_alpha   90.00
_cell.angle_beta   90.00
_cell.angle_gamma   90.00
#
_symmetry.space_group_name_H-M   'P 1'
#
loop_
_entity.id
_entity.type
_entity.pdbx_description
1 polymer ?
#
loop_
_entity_poly.entity_id
_entity_poly.type
_entity_poly.pdbx_seq_one_letter_code
_entity_poly.pdbx_strand_id
1 'polypeptide(L)'
;MNRLGFTSALIASLCLVSAAAKRPLNHDDFDAWQSVYVNSISRSGLWSIYSVNPQEGDGIMSIRNNKTDKVIALPRGYKPAFSADEKWALALIKPLFADTRKAKIDKKKDADLPKDTLAIINLTTGNIEKIPFVTSYKIGEKGGDFFAYQSCDTLHIKPEYLKDKESGRPLIIRSLSAPTRKIVKWVKNYDFSKDGRHISLLLKKNVKDSVATDGVALINLPDTSLVLFDREMKSYTLPLFNDQSDAVAYTATNDTIDSGTKRYELRYTSIGDLLQGATPQTIPVMFTSGIPVNLALPNAANPDEQAALEKQRDIAMKESAGNELLINQYSTPAFSKNGRFLRIGVAPVIAPDDTTLVDFEKASLDIWRWDAPYTPPQEKANLAKLRERSLPVVIDLKNGFGQQLLTKNQLASVEPSFGWDAEWVLLHDPSDSIISKQWNYLNPEKLTAVNVVTGKRVVAGVADYDASALSPDGRFILIYRDRNYYAFEIATGKTVNLTENLPYPIWIEDDDHPMPSQPIGIAAWGDNDGRVLVYDMFDIWVLDMTGATEPIDFTAGYGRKNNLRLRYHNLDKESGSLKPGELMILDVIDNNTKERGLATTKYTLKKGGVNPTVRLLDKYKITQLTKAQDAEQFVWQRANFNTLPDLWTVRGLDFAKARQITNANPQAADISWGTAELVEWYAYDGKKAQGVLYLPEGFDPVNGSYPMLSVFYETNADELYMHYTMEPSWSWVNYPFYVSRGYVVFVPDIHYTAGVPGECAYNYVCSGVEEMLKRYPSIDPERLGIDGQSWGGYQTAYLVTRTNMFACAGSGAPVSNMTSAYGGIRWGSGDSRQVQYEMGQSRIGRNLWESPYLYIANSPLFFADRVETPLLIMHNDADGAVPWYQGIEFFMALRRLNKPVWMLQYNDEAHNLRERRNRKDITRRLQQFFDHYLKGEPMPRWMKQGISPLRKGQDFGF
;
A
#
# COMPACT_ATOMS: atom_id res chain seq x y z
N MET A 1 27.90 34.17 85.40
CA MET A 1 27.06 33.03 85.25
C MET A 1 26.59 32.97 83.75
N ASN A 2 27.11 32.01 83.06
CA ASN A 2 27.06 31.84 81.66
C ASN A 2 25.70 31.44 81.15
N ARG A 3 25.31 31.92 79.94
CA ARG A 3 24.45 31.25 79.02
C ARG A 3 24.99 31.39 77.57
N LEU A 4 25.52 30.32 77.08
CA LEU A 4 25.84 30.17 75.66
C LEU A 4 24.54 29.94 74.83
N GLY A 5 24.31 30.74 73.80
CA GLY A 5 23.32 30.53 72.79
C GLY A 5 23.92 29.81 71.57
N PHE A 6 23.43 28.63 71.23
CA PHE A 6 23.75 27.91 69.98
C PHE A 6 22.88 28.48 68.84
N THR A 7 23.50 29.10 67.86
CA THR A 7 22.87 29.48 66.60
C THR A 7 23.09 28.34 65.58
N SER A 8 22.08 27.58 65.28
CA SER A 8 22.09 26.58 64.21
C SER A 8 21.94 27.28 62.86
N ALA A 9 22.99 27.28 62.07
CA ALA A 9 22.96 27.70 60.67
C ALA A 9 22.42 26.54 59.83
N LEU A 10 21.21 26.74 59.25
CA LEU A 10 20.62 25.86 58.28
C LEU A 10 21.28 26.14 56.91
N ILE A 11 22.17 25.27 56.44
CA ILE A 11 22.70 25.30 55.06
C ILE A 11 21.70 24.63 54.17
N ALA A 12 20.90 25.45 53.46
CA ALA A 12 20.03 24.97 52.37
C ALA A 12 20.96 24.67 51.17
N SER A 13 21.21 23.40 50.93
CA SER A 13 21.89 22.90 49.70
C SER A 13 20.88 23.02 48.55
N LEU A 14 21.00 24.10 47.75
CA LEU A 14 20.35 24.16 46.44
C LEU A 14 21.05 23.15 45.50
N CYS A 15 20.45 21.99 45.30
CA CYS A 15 20.78 21.16 44.16
C CYS A 15 20.30 21.89 42.90
N LEU A 16 21.15 22.64 42.27
CA LEU A 16 21.04 23.02 40.87
C LEU A 16 21.14 21.73 40.06
N VAL A 17 20.02 21.15 39.71
CA VAL A 17 19.95 20.18 38.61
C VAL A 17 20.26 21.00 37.36
N SER A 18 21.52 21.02 36.93
CA SER A 18 21.90 21.52 35.63
C SER A 18 21.18 20.58 34.64
N ALA A 19 20.14 21.07 33.97
CA ALA A 19 19.57 20.36 32.81
C ALA A 19 20.77 20.11 31.89
N ALA A 20 21.07 18.84 31.65
CA ALA A 20 22.11 18.47 30.70
C ALA A 20 21.70 19.09 29.33
N ALA A 21 22.68 19.76 28.68
CA ALA A 21 22.41 20.33 27.36
C ALA A 21 21.98 19.23 26.42
N LYS A 22 20.87 19.45 25.71
CA LYS A 22 20.37 18.50 24.68
C LYS A 22 21.43 18.30 23.61
N ARG A 23 21.46 17.10 23.01
CA ARG A 23 22.45 16.74 22.01
C ARG A 23 21.83 16.57 20.62
N PRO A 24 22.62 16.69 19.56
CA PRO A 24 22.15 16.35 18.22
C PRO A 24 21.94 14.84 18.07
N LEU A 25 21.14 14.47 17.09
CA LEU A 25 21.02 13.09 16.61
C LEU A 25 22.33 12.62 15.98
N ASN A 26 22.66 11.35 16.15
CA ASN A 26 23.80 10.70 15.51
C ASN A 26 23.37 9.37 14.85
N HIS A 27 24.28 8.73 14.11
CA HIS A 27 23.97 7.51 13.35
C HIS A 27 23.64 6.29 14.21
N ASP A 28 24.12 6.26 15.46
CA ASP A 28 23.91 5.15 16.39
C ASP A 28 22.54 5.22 17.06
N ASP A 29 21.83 6.34 16.96
CA ASP A 29 20.51 6.52 17.53
C ASP A 29 19.42 5.75 16.76
N PHE A 30 19.58 5.52 15.45
CA PHE A 30 18.52 5.03 14.59
C PHE A 30 17.96 3.66 15.00
N ASP A 31 18.79 2.74 15.48
CA ASP A 31 18.36 1.38 15.78
C ASP A 31 17.44 1.31 17.01
N ALA A 32 17.62 2.24 17.96
CA ALA A 32 16.87 2.29 19.20
C ALA A 32 15.51 3.01 19.10
N TRP A 33 15.26 3.77 18.02
CA TRP A 33 14.00 4.47 17.85
C TRP A 33 12.85 3.49 17.68
N GLN A 34 11.77 3.72 18.43
CA GLN A 34 10.63 2.83 18.50
C GLN A 34 9.45 3.38 17.69
N SER A 35 8.81 2.49 16.96
CA SER A 35 7.55 2.73 16.28
C SER A 35 6.39 2.17 17.09
N VAL A 36 5.24 2.86 17.06
CA VAL A 36 4.04 2.49 17.79
C VAL A 36 2.93 2.15 16.80
N TYR A 37 2.25 1.02 17.02
CA TYR A 37 1.16 0.56 16.13
C TYR A 37 -0.05 0.14 16.94
N VAL A 38 -1.25 0.57 16.51
CA VAL A 38 -2.51 -0.02 16.95
C VAL A 38 -2.69 -1.34 16.22
N ASN A 39 -2.72 -2.45 16.96
CA ASN A 39 -2.92 -3.79 16.38
C ASN A 39 -4.40 -4.14 16.30
N SER A 40 -5.17 -3.87 17.36
CA SER A 40 -6.58 -4.22 17.44
C SER A 40 -7.27 -3.48 18.59
N ILE A 41 -8.58 -3.29 18.47
CA ILE A 41 -9.47 -2.90 19.55
C ILE A 41 -10.59 -3.94 19.64
N SER A 42 -11.00 -4.35 20.85
CA SER A 42 -12.08 -5.29 21.02
C SER A 42 -13.42 -4.68 20.60
N ARG A 43 -14.40 -5.50 20.22
CA ARG A 43 -15.71 -5.03 19.71
C ARG A 43 -16.42 -4.11 20.69
N SER A 44 -16.39 -4.47 21.99
CA SER A 44 -16.96 -3.63 23.07
C SER A 44 -16.16 -2.38 23.38
N GLY A 45 -14.93 -2.28 22.86
CA GLY A 45 -13.99 -1.21 23.19
C GLY A 45 -13.35 -1.34 24.57
N LEU A 46 -13.57 -2.45 25.29
CA LEU A 46 -12.99 -2.64 26.63
C LEU A 46 -11.47 -2.83 26.57
N TRP A 47 -10.97 -3.44 25.51
CA TRP A 47 -9.55 -3.76 25.34
C TRP A 47 -8.96 -3.16 24.08
N SER A 48 -7.71 -2.71 24.18
CA SER A 48 -6.90 -2.28 23.03
C SER A 48 -5.57 -3.05 23.03
N ILE A 49 -5.12 -3.48 21.87
CA ILE A 49 -3.81 -4.08 21.69
C ILE A 49 -2.96 -3.17 20.80
N TYR A 50 -1.75 -2.91 21.25
CA TYR A 50 -0.77 -2.11 20.51
C TYR A 50 0.64 -2.66 20.68
N SER A 51 1.52 -2.32 19.76
CA SER A 51 2.92 -2.75 19.78
C SER A 51 3.84 -1.55 19.76
N VAL A 52 4.94 -1.66 20.51
CA VAL A 52 6.06 -0.72 20.51
C VAL A 52 7.29 -1.50 20.11
N ASN A 53 7.86 -1.18 18.95
CA ASN A 53 8.94 -1.96 18.33
C ASN A 53 10.12 -1.06 17.98
N PRO A 54 11.36 -1.40 18.40
CA PRO A 54 12.55 -0.74 17.88
C PRO A 54 12.77 -1.07 16.41
N GLN A 55 13.60 -0.29 15.72
CA GLN A 55 13.92 -0.59 14.31
C GLN A 55 14.74 -1.87 14.17
N GLU A 56 15.63 -2.15 15.13
CA GLU A 56 16.33 -3.44 15.27
C GLU A 56 16.26 -3.89 16.72
N GLY A 57 15.77 -5.10 16.96
CA GLY A 57 15.68 -5.66 18.30
C GLY A 57 14.33 -6.26 18.66
N ASP A 58 14.13 -6.47 19.95
CA ASP A 58 12.92 -7.06 20.50
C ASP A 58 11.93 -5.97 20.92
N GLY A 59 10.70 -6.00 20.34
CA GLY A 59 9.61 -5.10 20.70
C GLY A 59 8.73 -5.64 21.81
N ILE A 60 7.69 -4.90 22.17
CA ILE A 60 6.69 -5.26 23.19
C ILE A 60 5.30 -5.04 22.62
N MET A 61 4.45 -6.06 22.68
CA MET A 61 3.02 -5.93 22.49
C MET A 61 2.34 -5.72 23.85
N SER A 62 1.41 -4.80 23.92
CA SER A 62 0.66 -4.48 25.15
C SER A 62 -0.82 -4.64 24.93
N ILE A 63 -1.51 -5.26 25.89
CA ILE A 63 -2.96 -5.41 25.93
C ILE A 63 -3.47 -4.54 27.09
N ARG A 64 -4.23 -3.50 26.77
CA ARG A 64 -4.69 -2.51 27.72
C ARG A 64 -6.18 -2.61 27.92
N ASN A 65 -6.61 -2.58 29.17
CA ASN A 65 -8.00 -2.37 29.53
C ASN A 65 -8.31 -0.87 29.50
N ASN A 66 -9.18 -0.45 28.60
CA ASN A 66 -9.48 0.98 28.37
C ASN A 66 -10.27 1.64 29.52
N LYS A 67 -10.87 0.83 30.41
CA LYS A 67 -11.61 1.32 31.57
C LYS A 67 -10.75 1.45 32.84
N THR A 68 -9.85 0.49 33.06
CA THR A 68 -9.08 0.39 34.33
C THR A 68 -7.61 0.78 34.16
N ASP A 69 -7.15 0.98 32.94
CA ASP A 69 -5.77 1.25 32.56
C ASP A 69 -4.76 0.13 32.83
N LYS A 70 -5.24 -1.02 33.28
CA LYS A 70 -4.38 -2.19 33.48
C LYS A 70 -3.80 -2.64 32.16
N VAL A 71 -2.48 -2.84 32.13
CA VAL A 71 -1.74 -3.31 30.96
C VAL A 71 -1.13 -4.68 31.21
N ILE A 72 -1.30 -5.58 30.24
CA ILE A 72 -0.61 -6.87 30.18
C ILE A 72 0.43 -6.75 29.09
N ALA A 73 1.71 -6.79 29.46
CA ALA A 73 2.82 -6.70 28.50
C ALA A 73 3.24 -8.09 28.01
N LEU A 74 3.40 -8.25 26.71
CA LEU A 74 3.89 -9.46 26.06
C LEU A 74 5.15 -9.12 25.23
N PRO A 75 6.36 -9.28 25.79
CA PRO A 75 7.59 -9.06 25.06
C PRO A 75 7.63 -9.90 23.78
N ARG A 76 7.99 -9.26 22.65
CA ARG A 76 8.09 -9.87 21.31
C ARG A 76 6.76 -10.40 20.76
N GLY A 77 5.61 -10.02 21.37
CA GLY A 77 4.28 -10.40 20.90
C GLY A 77 3.93 -9.80 19.54
N TYR A 78 3.19 -10.56 18.72
CA TYR A 78 2.70 -10.10 17.42
C TYR A 78 1.52 -10.95 16.92
N LYS A 79 0.84 -10.48 15.87
CA LYS A 79 -0.39 -11.13 15.35
C LYS A 79 -1.41 -11.48 16.43
N PRO A 80 -1.93 -10.49 17.18
CA PRO A 80 -2.93 -10.76 18.19
C PRO A 80 -4.31 -11.05 17.60
N ALA A 81 -5.12 -11.81 18.36
CA ALA A 81 -6.56 -11.98 18.14
C ALA A 81 -7.29 -12.03 19.48
N PHE A 82 -8.48 -11.42 19.56
CA PHE A 82 -9.40 -11.58 20.69
C PHE A 82 -10.30 -12.80 20.47
N SER A 83 -10.68 -13.48 21.55
CA SER A 83 -11.84 -14.37 21.51
C SER A 83 -13.13 -13.57 21.33
N ALA A 84 -14.15 -14.19 20.73
CA ALA A 84 -15.43 -13.52 20.47
C ALA A 84 -16.11 -12.99 21.74
N ASP A 85 -15.89 -13.66 22.89
CA ASP A 85 -16.40 -13.26 24.21
C ASP A 85 -15.51 -12.24 24.94
N GLU A 86 -14.41 -11.82 24.32
CA GLU A 86 -13.40 -10.87 24.84
C GLU A 86 -12.82 -11.25 26.22
N LYS A 87 -12.86 -12.53 26.61
CA LYS A 87 -12.21 -12.99 27.84
C LYS A 87 -10.78 -13.44 27.65
N TRP A 88 -10.40 -13.69 26.38
CA TRP A 88 -9.09 -14.18 26.00
C TRP A 88 -8.49 -13.34 24.86
N ALA A 89 -7.18 -13.29 24.87
CA ALA A 89 -6.39 -12.86 23.72
C ALA A 89 -5.33 -13.91 23.43
N LEU A 90 -5.08 -14.14 22.15
CA LEU A 90 -4.02 -15.01 21.67
C LEU A 90 -3.02 -14.19 20.85
N ALA A 91 -1.74 -14.56 20.93
CA ALA A 91 -0.71 -13.91 20.13
C ALA A 91 0.50 -14.82 19.95
N LEU A 92 1.27 -14.62 18.90
CA LEU A 92 2.58 -15.24 18.74
C LEU A 92 3.66 -14.39 19.44
N ILE A 93 4.67 -15.06 19.97
CA ILE A 93 5.89 -14.47 20.53
C ILE A 93 7.05 -14.86 19.61
N LYS A 94 7.72 -13.88 19.02
CA LYS A 94 8.93 -14.11 18.21
C LYS A 94 10.06 -14.69 19.08
N PRO A 95 10.98 -15.48 18.50
CA PRO A 95 12.26 -15.78 19.14
C PRO A 95 13.05 -14.50 19.48
N LEU A 96 14.02 -14.59 20.38
CA LEU A 96 14.92 -13.47 20.64
C LEU A 96 15.62 -13.03 19.35
N PHE A 97 15.69 -11.72 19.14
CA PHE A 97 16.38 -11.14 17.98
C PHE A 97 17.84 -11.63 17.91
N ALA A 98 18.54 -11.65 19.06
CA ALA A 98 19.91 -12.10 19.16
C ALA A 98 20.10 -13.57 18.73
N ASP A 99 19.15 -14.46 19.12
CA ASP A 99 19.20 -15.87 18.77
C ASP A 99 18.96 -16.10 17.28
N THR A 100 17.99 -15.36 16.71
CA THR A 100 17.69 -15.41 15.28
C THR A 100 18.86 -14.87 14.45
N ARG A 101 19.48 -13.75 14.91
CA ARG A 101 20.66 -13.18 14.27
C ARG A 101 21.84 -14.16 14.30
N LYS A 102 22.11 -14.75 15.45
CA LYS A 102 23.17 -15.76 15.60
C LYS A 102 22.95 -16.96 14.67
N ALA A 103 21.70 -17.50 14.63
CA ALA A 103 21.38 -18.62 13.76
C ALA A 103 21.60 -18.29 12.26
N LYS A 104 21.31 -17.06 11.84
CA LYS A 104 21.60 -16.59 10.46
C LYS A 104 23.10 -16.43 10.19
N ILE A 105 23.87 -15.92 11.15
CA ILE A 105 25.35 -15.85 11.07
C ILE A 105 25.94 -17.25 10.92
N ASP A 106 25.43 -18.21 11.71
CA ASP A 106 25.82 -19.62 11.66
C ASP A 106 25.27 -20.34 10.39
N LYS A 107 24.62 -19.62 9.46
CA LYS A 107 24.05 -20.13 8.21
C LYS A 107 23.13 -21.34 8.40
N LYS A 108 22.35 -21.37 9.50
CA LYS A 108 21.36 -22.41 9.75
C LYS A 108 20.28 -22.37 8.67
N LYS A 109 19.77 -23.54 8.27
CA LYS A 109 18.65 -23.65 7.33
C LYS A 109 17.36 -23.16 8.00
N ASP A 110 16.37 -22.74 7.22
CA ASP A 110 15.07 -22.24 7.73
C ASP A 110 14.39 -23.21 8.71
N ALA A 111 14.51 -24.53 8.47
CA ALA A 111 13.96 -25.55 9.37
C ALA A 111 14.58 -25.52 10.76
N ASP A 112 15.85 -25.11 10.87
CA ASP A 112 16.65 -25.12 12.10
C ASP A 112 16.68 -23.73 12.79
N LEU A 113 16.03 -22.71 12.20
CA LEU A 113 15.86 -21.40 12.84
C LEU A 113 14.95 -21.50 14.07
N PRO A 114 15.16 -20.68 15.10
CA PRO A 114 14.28 -20.60 16.27
C PRO A 114 12.81 -20.41 15.86
N LYS A 115 11.89 -21.02 16.58
CA LYS A 115 10.44 -21.01 16.27
C LYS A 115 9.66 -20.16 17.26
N ASP A 116 8.49 -19.72 16.83
CA ASP A 116 7.58 -18.91 17.63
C ASP A 116 6.97 -19.69 18.80
N THR A 117 6.48 -18.94 19.76
CA THR A 117 5.72 -19.43 20.90
C THR A 117 4.32 -18.83 20.84
N LEU A 118 3.27 -19.61 21.01
CA LEU A 118 1.90 -19.10 21.16
C LEU A 118 1.65 -18.71 22.63
N ALA A 119 1.19 -17.49 22.85
CA ALA A 119 0.68 -17.02 24.13
C ALA A 119 -0.84 -17.05 24.14
N ILE A 120 -1.43 -17.61 25.20
CA ILE A 120 -2.87 -17.60 25.51
C ILE A 120 -3.03 -16.78 26.77
N ILE A 121 -3.70 -15.66 26.67
CA ILE A 121 -3.80 -14.64 27.71
C ILE A 121 -5.23 -14.58 28.22
N ASN A 122 -5.44 -14.90 29.50
CA ASN A 122 -6.73 -14.65 30.16
C ASN A 122 -6.83 -13.18 30.54
N LEU A 123 -7.74 -12.44 29.90
CA LEU A 123 -7.87 -11.00 30.08
C LEU A 123 -8.45 -10.61 31.45
N THR A 124 -9.17 -11.51 32.11
CA THR A 124 -9.73 -11.28 33.44
C THR A 124 -8.66 -11.38 34.53
N THR A 125 -7.86 -12.46 34.49
CA THR A 125 -6.84 -12.72 35.51
C THR A 125 -5.48 -12.14 35.19
N GLY A 126 -5.18 -11.96 33.91
CA GLY A 126 -3.86 -11.57 33.38
C GLY A 126 -2.88 -12.75 33.25
N ASN A 127 -3.33 -13.99 33.51
CA ASN A 127 -2.48 -15.18 33.37
C ASN A 127 -2.14 -15.44 31.89
N ILE A 128 -0.89 -15.85 31.62
CA ILE A 128 -0.37 -16.15 30.29
C ILE A 128 0.14 -17.59 30.27
N GLU A 129 -0.51 -18.41 29.47
CA GLU A 129 0.04 -19.74 29.09
C GLU A 129 0.89 -19.58 27.83
N LYS A 130 2.05 -20.25 27.75
CA LYS A 130 2.97 -20.19 26.61
C LYS A 130 3.19 -21.61 26.06
N ILE A 131 2.97 -21.77 24.75
CA ILE A 131 3.15 -23.01 24.00
C ILE A 131 4.27 -22.80 22.98
N PRO A 132 5.44 -23.44 23.15
CA PRO A 132 6.56 -23.26 22.20
C PRO A 132 6.35 -24.03 20.90
N PHE A 133 7.21 -23.75 19.90
CA PHE A 133 7.28 -24.44 18.62
C PHE A 133 5.98 -24.37 17.80
N VAL A 134 5.32 -23.23 17.79
CA VAL A 134 4.11 -22.96 17.01
C VAL A 134 4.47 -22.27 15.70
N THR A 135 3.83 -22.68 14.59
CA THR A 135 4.03 -22.08 13.27
C THR A 135 2.86 -21.19 12.86
N SER A 136 1.67 -21.52 13.30
CA SER A 136 0.45 -20.73 13.03
C SER A 136 -0.60 -21.00 14.10
N TYR A 137 -1.52 -20.06 14.29
CA TYR A 137 -2.74 -20.28 15.05
C TYR A 137 -3.92 -19.56 14.41
N LYS A 138 -5.13 -20.04 14.69
CA LYS A 138 -6.40 -19.38 14.34
C LYS A 138 -7.43 -19.56 15.45
N ILE A 139 -8.42 -18.67 15.47
CA ILE A 139 -9.56 -18.68 16.38
C ILE A 139 -10.81 -18.30 15.61
N GLY A 140 -11.99 -18.73 16.03
CA GLY A 140 -13.27 -18.33 15.43
C GLY A 140 -13.50 -16.82 15.56
N GLU A 141 -13.97 -16.19 14.49
CA GLU A 141 -14.11 -14.72 14.42
C GLU A 141 -15.32 -14.21 15.22
N LYS A 142 -16.50 -14.82 15.04
CA LYS A 142 -17.77 -14.36 15.63
C LYS A 142 -18.32 -15.27 16.73
N GLY A 143 -17.62 -16.35 17.06
CA GLY A 143 -18.10 -17.29 18.08
C GLY A 143 -17.11 -18.42 18.35
N GLY A 144 -17.56 -19.35 19.24
CA GLY A 144 -16.78 -20.51 19.61
C GLY A 144 -15.79 -20.30 20.75
N ASP A 145 -15.55 -21.39 21.49
CA ASP A 145 -14.61 -21.47 22.62
C ASP A 145 -13.29 -22.12 22.20
N PHE A 146 -13.11 -22.38 20.90
CA PHE A 146 -11.98 -23.14 20.40
C PHE A 146 -10.98 -22.28 19.64
N PHE A 147 -9.71 -22.66 19.77
CA PHE A 147 -8.62 -22.20 18.90
C PHE A 147 -7.85 -23.41 18.39
N ALA A 148 -7.13 -23.23 17.32
CA ALA A 148 -6.27 -24.25 16.74
C ALA A 148 -4.90 -23.69 16.41
N TYR A 149 -3.85 -24.51 16.54
CA TYR A 149 -2.49 -24.14 16.20
C TYR A 149 -1.72 -25.29 15.58
N GLN A 150 -0.83 -25.00 14.66
CA GLN A 150 0.11 -25.97 14.11
C GLN A 150 1.41 -25.98 14.91
N SER A 151 1.89 -27.18 15.21
CA SER A 151 3.10 -27.38 16.00
C SER A 151 4.21 -28.04 15.18
N CYS A 152 5.44 -27.59 15.41
CA CYS A 152 6.67 -28.27 14.98
C CYS A 152 7.44 -28.90 16.14
N ASP A 153 6.79 -29.09 17.29
CA ASP A 153 7.36 -29.80 18.45
C ASP A 153 7.59 -31.28 18.15
N THR A 154 8.78 -31.77 18.46
CA THR A 154 9.20 -33.17 18.28
C THR A 154 8.39 -34.16 19.08
N LEU A 155 7.65 -33.69 20.09
CA LEU A 155 6.64 -34.50 20.82
C LEU A 155 5.46 -34.90 19.92
N HIS A 156 5.21 -34.15 18.84
CA HIS A 156 4.06 -34.37 17.97
C HIS A 156 4.44 -34.79 16.54
N ILE A 157 5.69 -34.55 16.11
CA ILE A 157 6.17 -34.88 14.77
C ILE A 157 7.65 -35.26 14.84
N LYS A 158 8.05 -36.30 14.10
CA LYS A 158 9.46 -36.69 13.99
C LYS A 158 10.30 -35.62 13.29
N PRO A 159 11.55 -35.35 13.76
CA PRO A 159 12.41 -34.33 13.18
C PRO A 159 12.66 -34.49 11.68
N GLU A 160 12.73 -35.72 11.19
CA GLU A 160 12.93 -36.04 9.77
C GLU A 160 11.78 -35.57 8.89
N TYR A 161 10.53 -35.45 9.41
CA TYR A 161 9.36 -34.99 8.70
C TYR A 161 9.28 -33.45 8.64
N LEU A 162 9.94 -32.75 9.58
CA LEU A 162 9.99 -31.28 9.57
C LEU A 162 10.76 -30.70 8.38
N LYS A 163 11.63 -31.49 7.76
CA LYS A 163 12.41 -31.09 6.59
C LYS A 163 11.59 -31.03 5.30
N ASP A 164 10.49 -31.79 5.25
CA ASP A 164 9.57 -31.77 4.12
C ASP A 164 8.62 -30.59 4.23
N LYS A 165 8.79 -29.60 3.34
CA LYS A 165 7.95 -28.38 3.30
C LYS A 165 6.57 -28.65 2.68
N GLU A 166 6.41 -29.77 1.96
CA GLU A 166 5.16 -30.09 1.28
C GLU A 166 4.18 -30.83 2.18
N SER A 167 4.66 -31.63 3.14
CA SER A 167 3.76 -32.31 4.09
C SER A 167 3.15 -31.35 5.13
N GLY A 168 1.96 -31.72 5.62
CA GLY A 168 1.27 -31.03 6.70
C GLY A 168 2.03 -31.11 8.04
N ARG A 169 1.51 -30.40 9.03
CA ARG A 169 1.99 -30.40 10.42
C ARG A 169 0.88 -30.87 11.34
N PRO A 170 1.19 -31.34 12.56
CA PRO A 170 0.16 -31.58 13.56
C PRO A 170 -0.61 -30.31 13.88
N LEU A 171 -1.94 -30.42 13.80
CA LEU A 171 -2.87 -29.37 14.23
C LEU A 171 -3.41 -29.76 15.59
N ILE A 172 -3.23 -28.92 16.58
CA ILE A 172 -3.74 -29.08 17.92
C ILE A 172 -4.92 -28.14 18.09
N ILE A 173 -6.08 -28.69 18.41
CA ILE A 173 -7.33 -27.97 18.65
C ILE A 173 -7.60 -28.01 20.15
N ARG A 174 -7.88 -26.85 20.76
CA ARG A 174 -8.13 -26.73 22.20
C ARG A 174 -9.31 -25.79 22.46
N SER A 175 -10.05 -26.11 23.54
CA SER A 175 -10.97 -25.15 24.13
C SER A 175 -10.23 -24.12 24.99
N LEU A 176 -10.69 -22.87 25.04
CA LEU A 176 -10.22 -21.83 25.94
C LEU A 176 -10.72 -22.00 27.37
N SER A 177 -11.93 -22.55 27.56
CA SER A 177 -12.61 -22.65 28.84
C SER A 177 -12.53 -24.05 29.44
N ALA A 178 -12.30 -25.12 28.66
CA ALA A 178 -12.31 -26.51 29.07
C ALA A 178 -10.99 -27.23 28.69
N PRO A 179 -10.65 -28.36 29.39
CA PRO A 179 -9.42 -29.09 29.11
C PRO A 179 -9.49 -29.96 27.83
N THR A 180 -10.41 -29.67 26.93
CA THR A 180 -10.58 -30.41 25.66
C THR A 180 -9.40 -30.20 24.73
N ARG A 181 -8.83 -31.31 24.23
CA ARG A 181 -7.71 -31.28 23.27
C ARG A 181 -7.87 -32.38 22.22
N LYS A 182 -7.72 -32.03 20.95
CA LYS A 182 -7.66 -32.96 19.82
C LYS A 182 -6.43 -32.68 18.97
N ILE A 183 -5.80 -33.74 18.48
CA ILE A 183 -4.64 -33.64 17.58
C ILE A 183 -5.02 -34.30 16.25
N VAL A 184 -4.83 -33.58 15.16
CA VAL A 184 -4.97 -34.08 13.79
C VAL A 184 -3.61 -34.01 13.11
N LYS A 185 -3.13 -35.15 12.59
CA LYS A 185 -1.84 -35.24 11.89
C LYS A 185 -1.96 -34.73 10.46
N TRP A 186 -0.86 -34.31 9.90
CA TRP A 186 -0.68 -33.98 8.49
C TRP A 186 -1.60 -32.88 7.94
N VAL A 187 -1.95 -31.89 8.74
CA VAL A 187 -2.71 -30.73 8.30
C VAL A 187 -1.78 -29.76 7.57
N LYS A 188 -1.96 -29.54 6.27
CA LYS A 188 -1.20 -28.58 5.46
C LYS A 188 -1.73 -27.17 5.68
N ASN A 189 -3.07 -27.03 5.70
CA ASN A 189 -3.77 -25.78 5.93
C ASN A 189 -5.12 -26.02 6.62
N TYR A 190 -5.64 -25.01 7.29
CA TYR A 190 -6.91 -25.09 8.00
C TYR A 190 -7.56 -23.71 8.12
N ASP A 191 -8.89 -23.68 8.28
CA ASP A 191 -9.62 -22.45 8.58
C ASP A 191 -10.84 -22.71 9.44
N PHE A 192 -11.26 -21.68 10.22
CA PHE A 192 -12.47 -21.70 10.98
C PHE A 192 -13.65 -21.20 10.15
N SER A 193 -14.83 -21.77 10.38
CA SER A 193 -16.08 -21.13 9.98
C SER A 193 -16.24 -19.81 10.75
N LYS A 194 -16.95 -18.86 10.17
CA LYS A 194 -17.11 -17.51 10.74
C LYS A 194 -17.79 -17.53 12.11
N ASP A 195 -18.72 -18.46 12.32
CA ASP A 195 -19.40 -18.71 13.61
C ASP A 195 -18.55 -19.49 14.63
N GLY A 196 -17.37 -19.96 14.23
CA GLY A 196 -16.44 -20.71 15.10
C GLY A 196 -16.86 -22.11 15.48
N ARG A 197 -17.84 -22.73 14.78
CA ARG A 197 -18.34 -24.08 15.08
C ARG A 197 -17.63 -25.18 14.32
N HIS A 198 -16.96 -24.85 13.22
CA HIS A 198 -16.34 -25.83 12.34
C HIS A 198 -14.91 -25.40 11.97
N ILE A 199 -14.06 -26.39 11.65
CA ILE A 199 -12.74 -26.17 11.06
C ILE A 199 -12.64 -27.00 9.80
N SER A 200 -12.36 -26.38 8.66
CA SER A 200 -11.99 -27.06 7.42
C SER A 200 -10.49 -27.39 7.43
N LEU A 201 -10.14 -28.53 6.88
CA LEU A 201 -8.78 -29.06 6.87
C LEU A 201 -8.38 -29.46 5.46
N LEU A 202 -7.17 -29.10 5.07
CA LEU A 202 -6.42 -29.69 3.96
C LEU A 202 -5.36 -30.62 4.53
N LEU A 203 -5.48 -31.92 4.25
CA LEU A 203 -4.57 -32.96 4.71
C LEU A 203 -3.54 -33.28 3.64
N LYS A 204 -2.25 -33.28 4.00
CA LYS A 204 -1.14 -33.65 3.13
C LYS A 204 -0.13 -34.49 3.89
N LYS A 205 -0.11 -35.80 3.65
CA LYS A 205 0.78 -36.74 4.32
C LYS A 205 2.23 -36.53 3.93
N ASN A 206 3.12 -36.96 4.81
CA ASN A 206 4.52 -37.15 4.42
C ASN A 206 4.64 -38.40 3.53
N VAL A 207 5.48 -38.36 2.52
CA VAL A 207 5.70 -39.46 1.58
C VAL A 207 6.17 -40.76 2.25
N LYS A 208 6.79 -40.66 3.41
CA LYS A 208 7.24 -41.80 4.23
C LYS A 208 6.15 -42.39 5.12
N ASP A 209 4.99 -41.75 5.25
CA ASP A 209 3.84 -42.28 6.02
C ASP A 209 2.93 -43.04 5.05
N SER A 210 2.98 -44.37 5.08
CA SER A 210 2.20 -45.25 4.20
C SER A 210 0.75 -45.40 4.63
N VAL A 211 0.40 -45.03 5.89
CA VAL A 211 -0.93 -45.24 6.49
C VAL A 211 -1.84 -44.01 6.28
N ALA A 212 -1.27 -42.83 6.35
CA ALA A 212 -2.04 -41.58 6.18
C ALA A 212 -2.47 -41.38 4.73
N THR A 213 -3.53 -40.61 4.52
CA THR A 213 -4.07 -40.23 3.20
C THR A 213 -4.11 -38.72 3.05
N ASP A 214 -3.91 -38.24 1.82
CA ASP A 214 -4.23 -36.87 1.44
C ASP A 214 -5.75 -36.72 1.36
N GLY A 215 -6.24 -35.50 1.51
CA GLY A 215 -7.69 -35.25 1.39
C GLY A 215 -8.13 -33.96 2.06
N VAL A 216 -9.43 -33.77 2.11
CA VAL A 216 -10.07 -32.66 2.83
C VAL A 216 -11.03 -33.18 3.89
N ALA A 217 -11.06 -32.48 5.02
CA ALA A 217 -11.86 -32.90 6.16
C ALA A 217 -12.50 -31.70 6.86
N LEU A 218 -13.51 -31.99 7.67
CA LEU A 218 -14.19 -31.06 8.57
C LEU A 218 -14.04 -31.54 10.02
N ILE A 219 -13.79 -30.59 10.91
CA ILE A 219 -13.96 -30.81 12.36
C ILE A 219 -15.24 -30.13 12.78
N ASN A 220 -16.13 -30.86 13.42
CA ASN A 220 -17.27 -30.30 14.15
C ASN A 220 -16.83 -30.00 15.57
N LEU A 221 -16.75 -28.74 15.97
CA LEU A 221 -16.13 -28.34 17.24
C LEU A 221 -16.92 -28.70 18.50
N PRO A 222 -18.28 -28.71 18.50
CA PRO A 222 -19.04 -29.09 19.69
C PRO A 222 -18.65 -30.45 20.27
N ASP A 223 -18.40 -31.45 19.42
CA ASP A 223 -18.02 -32.80 19.79
C ASP A 223 -16.59 -33.21 19.36
N THR A 224 -15.90 -32.28 18.67
CA THR A 224 -14.59 -32.51 18.05
C THR A 224 -14.53 -33.70 17.08
N SER A 225 -15.67 -34.11 16.48
CA SER A 225 -15.69 -35.17 15.49
C SER A 225 -14.97 -34.77 14.23
N LEU A 226 -14.28 -35.70 13.59
CA LEU A 226 -13.56 -35.49 12.33
C LEU A 226 -14.30 -36.25 11.21
N VAL A 227 -14.74 -35.54 10.21
CA VAL A 227 -15.35 -36.07 8.99
C VAL A 227 -14.38 -35.88 7.82
N LEU A 228 -13.77 -36.99 7.36
CA LEU A 228 -12.99 -37.01 6.13
C LEU A 228 -13.98 -37.22 4.98
N PHE A 229 -14.20 -36.18 4.15
CA PHE A 229 -15.29 -36.21 3.18
C PHE A 229 -14.83 -36.29 1.71
N ASP A 230 -13.55 -36.09 1.40
CA ASP A 230 -12.99 -36.32 0.07
C ASP A 230 -11.52 -36.75 0.17
N ARG A 231 -11.15 -37.86 -0.50
CA ARG A 231 -9.80 -38.46 -0.51
C ARG A 231 -9.45 -39.17 -1.85
N GLU A 232 -10.29 -39.00 -2.86
CA GLU A 232 -10.18 -39.72 -4.12
C GLU A 232 -9.25 -39.05 -5.12
N MET A 233 -8.98 -37.74 -4.93
CA MET A 233 -8.17 -36.96 -5.83
C MET A 233 -6.72 -36.84 -5.31
N LYS A 234 -5.78 -36.57 -6.21
CA LYS A 234 -4.36 -36.45 -5.88
C LYS A 234 -3.99 -35.10 -5.21
N SER A 235 -4.76 -34.07 -5.47
CA SER A 235 -4.51 -32.74 -4.85
C SER A 235 -5.81 -31.97 -4.66
N TYR A 236 -5.82 -31.13 -3.63
CA TYR A 236 -6.96 -30.35 -3.18
C TYR A 236 -6.53 -28.93 -2.82
N THR A 237 -7.46 -27.96 -2.89
CA THR A 237 -7.36 -26.71 -2.15
C THR A 237 -8.07 -26.83 -0.79
N LEU A 238 -7.79 -25.90 0.12
CA LEU A 238 -8.50 -25.84 1.40
C LEU A 238 -9.99 -25.56 1.16
N PRO A 239 -10.93 -26.33 1.74
CA PRO A 239 -12.34 -25.99 1.68
C PRO A 239 -12.63 -24.67 2.37
N LEU A 240 -13.24 -23.74 1.65
CA LEU A 240 -13.57 -22.38 2.10
C LEU A 240 -15.03 -22.31 2.51
N PHE A 241 -15.31 -21.77 3.68
CA PHE A 241 -16.66 -21.54 4.18
C PHE A 241 -17.29 -20.30 3.52
N ASN A 242 -18.62 -20.35 3.41
CA ASN A 242 -19.40 -19.14 3.19
C ASN A 242 -19.56 -18.32 4.49
N ASP A 243 -20.04 -17.08 4.38
CA ASP A 243 -20.26 -16.18 5.52
C ASP A 243 -21.33 -16.70 6.51
N GLN A 244 -22.27 -17.53 6.04
CA GLN A 244 -23.30 -18.17 6.83
C GLN A 244 -22.78 -19.37 7.64
N SER A 245 -21.56 -19.85 7.33
CA SER A 245 -20.94 -21.00 7.98
C SER A 245 -21.70 -22.34 7.76
N ASP A 246 -22.51 -22.44 6.71
CA ASP A 246 -23.36 -23.59 6.41
C ASP A 246 -22.95 -24.35 5.14
N ALA A 247 -21.97 -23.87 4.39
CA ALA A 247 -21.47 -24.52 3.18
C ALA A 247 -19.97 -24.35 2.99
N VAL A 248 -19.36 -25.26 2.21
CA VAL A 248 -17.96 -25.19 1.78
C VAL A 248 -17.83 -25.44 0.29
N ALA A 249 -16.80 -24.78 -0.31
CA ALA A 249 -16.38 -25.02 -1.68
C ALA A 249 -14.85 -25.14 -1.74
N TYR A 250 -14.35 -25.97 -2.66
CA TYR A 250 -12.92 -26.18 -2.88
C TYR A 250 -12.70 -26.71 -4.31
N THR A 251 -11.44 -26.77 -4.72
CA THR A 251 -11.07 -27.40 -5.99
C THR A 251 -10.21 -28.64 -5.74
N ALA A 252 -10.32 -29.61 -6.66
CA ALA A 252 -9.58 -30.87 -6.57
C ALA A 252 -9.10 -31.31 -7.97
N THR A 253 -7.99 -32.06 -8.01
CA THR A 253 -7.42 -32.55 -9.28
C THR A 253 -6.72 -33.90 -9.14
N ASN A 254 -6.78 -34.69 -10.23
CA ASN A 254 -5.95 -35.88 -10.44
C ASN A 254 -4.76 -35.60 -11.38
N ASP A 255 -4.66 -34.38 -11.89
CA ASP A 255 -3.60 -34.00 -12.81
C ASP A 255 -2.26 -33.91 -12.09
N THR A 256 -1.23 -34.50 -12.69
CA THR A 256 0.14 -34.54 -12.16
C THR A 256 1.16 -33.86 -13.07
N ILE A 257 0.71 -33.09 -14.05
CA ILE A 257 1.57 -32.34 -14.97
C ILE A 257 2.47 -31.40 -14.17
N ASP A 258 3.77 -31.43 -14.43
CA ASP A 258 4.73 -30.61 -13.69
C ASP A 258 4.82 -29.16 -14.23
N SER A 259 4.51 -28.96 -15.51
CA SER A 259 4.47 -27.65 -16.16
C SER A 259 3.15 -27.46 -16.93
N GLY A 260 2.81 -26.19 -17.23
CA GLY A 260 1.56 -25.84 -17.91
C GLY A 260 0.33 -25.81 -17.00
N THR A 261 -0.84 -26.00 -17.58
CA THR A 261 -2.14 -25.93 -16.88
C THR A 261 -2.53 -27.25 -16.26
N LYS A 262 -2.65 -27.29 -14.94
CA LYS A 262 -3.31 -28.38 -14.20
C LYS A 262 -4.83 -28.15 -14.22
N ARG A 263 -5.59 -29.17 -14.56
CA ARG A 263 -7.06 -29.12 -14.64
C ARG A 263 -7.66 -29.46 -13.28
N TYR A 264 -8.51 -28.59 -12.74
CA TYR A 264 -9.20 -28.77 -11.48
C TYR A 264 -10.70 -28.90 -11.66
N GLU A 265 -11.35 -29.64 -10.77
CA GLU A 265 -12.80 -29.72 -10.60
C GLU A 265 -13.24 -28.87 -9.42
N LEU A 266 -14.38 -28.18 -9.55
CA LEU A 266 -15.00 -27.46 -8.44
C LEU A 266 -15.91 -28.42 -7.66
N ARG A 267 -15.74 -28.43 -6.35
CA ARG A 267 -16.51 -29.22 -5.39
C ARG A 267 -17.28 -28.29 -4.46
N TYR A 268 -18.54 -28.64 -4.16
CA TYR A 268 -19.41 -27.89 -3.26
C TYR A 268 -20.26 -28.83 -2.42
N THR A 269 -20.55 -28.46 -1.17
CA THR A 269 -21.46 -29.20 -0.30
C THR A 269 -21.92 -28.31 0.88
N SER A 270 -23.12 -28.63 1.43
CA SER A 270 -23.54 -28.06 2.70
C SER A 270 -22.85 -28.76 3.89
N ILE A 271 -22.67 -28.06 4.99
CA ILE A 271 -22.15 -28.64 6.23
C ILE A 271 -23.09 -29.69 6.78
N GLY A 272 -24.44 -29.48 6.66
CA GLY A 272 -25.44 -30.43 7.10
C GLY A 272 -25.33 -31.77 6.38
N ASP A 273 -25.13 -31.76 5.06
CA ASP A 273 -24.97 -32.98 4.26
C ASP A 273 -23.67 -33.71 4.60
N LEU A 274 -22.56 -32.97 4.81
CA LEU A 274 -21.29 -33.57 5.22
C LEU A 274 -21.39 -34.30 6.56
N LEU A 275 -22.08 -33.71 7.54
CA LEU A 275 -22.25 -34.30 8.86
C LEU A 275 -23.16 -35.56 8.81
N GLN A 276 -23.97 -35.71 7.76
CA GLN A 276 -24.77 -36.92 7.48
C GLN A 276 -24.04 -37.96 6.62
N GLY A 277 -22.76 -37.68 6.25
CA GLY A 277 -21.93 -38.58 5.45
C GLY A 277 -22.12 -38.48 3.94
N ALA A 278 -22.77 -37.45 3.44
CA ALA A 278 -22.89 -37.22 2.00
C ALA A 278 -21.54 -36.82 1.36
N THR A 279 -21.35 -37.20 0.11
CA THR A 279 -20.19 -36.82 -0.69
C THR A 279 -20.41 -35.44 -1.33
N PRO A 280 -19.37 -34.60 -1.44
CA PRO A 280 -19.48 -33.32 -2.12
C PRO A 280 -19.87 -33.43 -3.59
N GLN A 281 -20.72 -32.54 -4.04
CA GLN A 281 -21.15 -32.47 -5.42
C GLN A 281 -20.05 -31.86 -6.29
N THR A 282 -19.76 -32.48 -7.45
CA THR A 282 -18.93 -31.87 -8.48
C THR A 282 -19.76 -30.89 -9.30
N ILE A 283 -19.34 -29.64 -9.41
CA ILE A 283 -19.94 -28.67 -10.32
C ILE A 283 -19.03 -28.59 -11.56
N PRO A 284 -19.50 -29.10 -12.73
CA PRO A 284 -18.72 -29.04 -13.96
C PRO A 284 -18.63 -27.56 -14.41
N VAL A 285 -17.43 -27.04 -14.57
CA VAL A 285 -17.17 -25.67 -15.06
C VAL A 285 -16.25 -25.76 -16.25
N MET A 286 -16.79 -25.58 -17.45
CA MET A 286 -16.03 -25.61 -18.69
C MET A 286 -16.66 -24.64 -19.70
N PHE A 287 -15.83 -23.80 -20.28
CA PHE A 287 -16.20 -22.83 -21.31
C PHE A 287 -15.22 -22.89 -22.47
N THR A 288 -15.59 -22.29 -23.59
CA THR A 288 -14.71 -22.09 -24.72
C THR A 288 -14.46 -20.61 -24.94
N SER A 289 -13.20 -20.23 -25.15
CA SER A 289 -12.83 -18.85 -25.50
C SER A 289 -13.29 -18.45 -26.89
N GLY A 290 -13.70 -19.44 -27.71
CA GLY A 290 -13.62 -19.42 -29.13
C GLY A 290 -14.71 -18.74 -29.95
N ILE A 291 -14.24 -18.25 -31.08
CA ILE A 291 -14.99 -18.16 -32.32
C ILE A 291 -15.46 -19.59 -32.68
N PRO A 292 -16.75 -19.82 -32.96
CA PRO A 292 -17.18 -21.13 -33.46
C PRO A 292 -16.39 -21.43 -34.71
N VAL A 293 -15.47 -22.39 -34.64
CA VAL A 293 -14.84 -22.91 -35.86
C VAL A 293 -15.97 -23.62 -36.62
N ASN A 294 -16.36 -23.07 -37.74
CA ASN A 294 -17.29 -23.76 -38.64
C ASN A 294 -16.51 -24.94 -39.24
N LEU A 295 -16.70 -26.12 -38.64
CA LEU A 295 -16.01 -27.34 -39.05
C LEU A 295 -16.66 -27.98 -40.32
N ALA A 296 -17.75 -27.38 -40.81
CA ALA A 296 -18.35 -27.82 -42.09
C ALA A 296 -17.44 -27.40 -43.24
N LEU A 297 -16.92 -28.36 -43.94
CA LEU A 297 -16.14 -28.09 -45.15
C LEU A 297 -17.08 -27.64 -46.26
N PRO A 298 -16.77 -26.54 -46.98
CA PRO A 298 -17.53 -26.26 -48.23
C PRO A 298 -17.25 -27.35 -49.28
N ASN A 299 -18.15 -27.53 -50.21
CA ASN A 299 -17.97 -28.47 -51.33
C ASN A 299 -16.76 -28.04 -52.15
N ALA A 300 -15.74 -28.89 -52.23
CA ALA A 300 -14.54 -28.64 -53.01
C ALA A 300 -14.79 -28.94 -54.51
N ALA A 301 -14.20 -28.14 -55.36
CA ALA A 301 -14.32 -28.27 -56.81
C ALA A 301 -13.46 -29.41 -57.38
N ASN A 302 -12.41 -29.82 -56.65
CA ASN A 302 -11.46 -30.85 -57.04
C ASN A 302 -10.73 -31.47 -55.83
N PRO A 303 -9.99 -32.63 -56.01
CA PRO A 303 -9.28 -33.30 -54.91
C PRO A 303 -8.20 -32.46 -54.22
N ASP A 304 -7.51 -31.57 -54.95
CA ASP A 304 -6.45 -30.74 -54.38
C ASP A 304 -7.02 -29.66 -53.45
N GLU A 305 -8.15 -29.07 -53.82
CA GLU A 305 -8.92 -28.14 -53.01
C GLU A 305 -9.49 -28.81 -51.77
N GLN A 306 -9.98 -30.06 -51.92
CA GLN A 306 -10.44 -30.88 -50.80
C GLN A 306 -9.33 -31.11 -49.79
N ALA A 307 -8.11 -31.48 -50.24
CA ALA A 307 -6.93 -31.70 -49.38
C ALA A 307 -6.48 -30.42 -48.67
N ALA A 308 -6.57 -29.25 -49.36
CA ALA A 308 -6.25 -27.96 -48.81
C ALA A 308 -7.27 -27.56 -47.71
N LEU A 309 -8.55 -27.76 -47.93
CA LEU A 309 -9.64 -27.50 -46.96
C LEU A 309 -9.53 -28.42 -45.74
N GLU A 310 -9.21 -29.71 -45.94
CA GLU A 310 -9.00 -30.66 -44.86
C GLU A 310 -7.77 -30.24 -44.00
N LYS A 311 -6.69 -29.83 -44.63
CA LYS A 311 -5.51 -29.30 -43.92
C LYS A 311 -5.82 -28.01 -43.14
N GLN A 312 -6.59 -27.08 -43.70
CA GLN A 312 -7.07 -25.90 -43.02
C GLN A 312 -7.96 -26.25 -41.82
N ARG A 313 -8.88 -27.23 -42.01
CA ARG A 313 -9.72 -27.75 -40.92
C ARG A 313 -8.86 -28.35 -39.81
N ASP A 314 -7.84 -29.18 -40.13
CA ASP A 314 -6.97 -29.79 -39.13
C ASP A 314 -6.11 -28.76 -38.36
N ILE A 315 -5.67 -27.70 -39.04
CA ILE A 315 -5.02 -26.54 -38.39
C ILE A 315 -6.01 -25.86 -37.46
N ALA A 316 -7.22 -25.53 -37.92
CA ALA A 316 -8.26 -24.91 -37.11
C ALA A 316 -8.72 -25.82 -35.96
N MET A 317 -8.74 -27.14 -36.13
CA MET A 317 -9.00 -28.09 -35.03
C MET A 317 -7.87 -28.11 -33.99
N LYS A 318 -6.60 -28.05 -34.41
CA LYS A 318 -5.43 -27.92 -33.51
C LYS A 318 -5.46 -26.58 -32.75
N GLU A 319 -5.78 -25.50 -33.42
CA GLU A 319 -5.97 -24.19 -32.83
C GLU A 319 -7.16 -24.13 -31.88
N SER A 320 -8.27 -24.86 -32.19
CA SER A 320 -9.45 -24.94 -31.33
C SER A 320 -9.24 -25.80 -30.08
N ALA A 321 -8.37 -26.80 -30.13
CA ALA A 321 -8.01 -27.60 -28.95
C ALA A 321 -7.30 -26.78 -27.84
N GLY A 322 -6.76 -25.59 -28.16
CA GLY A 322 -6.24 -24.62 -27.20
C GLY A 322 -7.27 -23.59 -26.68
N ASN A 323 -8.53 -23.67 -27.15
CA ASN A 323 -9.56 -22.69 -26.83
C ASN A 323 -10.45 -23.04 -25.60
N GLU A 324 -10.14 -24.14 -24.91
CA GLU A 324 -10.82 -24.50 -23.68
C GLU A 324 -10.43 -23.54 -22.53
N LEU A 325 -11.46 -23.10 -21.78
CA LEU A 325 -11.31 -22.34 -20.54
C LEU A 325 -11.63 -23.26 -19.38
N LEU A 326 -10.66 -23.56 -18.55
CA LEU A 326 -10.77 -24.52 -17.46
C LEU A 326 -10.34 -23.90 -16.13
N ILE A 327 -10.85 -24.47 -15.04
CA ILE A 327 -10.31 -24.16 -13.70
C ILE A 327 -8.87 -24.67 -13.63
N ASN A 328 -7.95 -23.80 -13.25
CA ASN A 328 -6.53 -24.13 -13.14
C ASN A 328 -6.05 -24.07 -11.69
N GLN A 329 -4.74 -24.34 -11.48
CA GLN A 329 -4.09 -24.35 -10.18
C GLN A 329 -4.10 -23.01 -9.42
N TYR A 330 -4.41 -21.90 -10.08
CA TYR A 330 -4.46 -20.56 -9.50
C TYR A 330 -5.88 -20.13 -9.12
N SER A 331 -6.88 -20.87 -9.56
CA SER A 331 -8.29 -20.54 -9.35
C SER A 331 -8.74 -20.97 -7.96
N THR A 332 -9.26 -20.03 -7.17
CA THR A 332 -9.81 -20.30 -5.84
C THR A 332 -11.29 -19.94 -5.83
N PRO A 333 -12.19 -20.82 -5.33
CA PRO A 333 -13.61 -20.49 -5.21
C PRO A 333 -13.82 -19.41 -4.15
N ALA A 334 -14.87 -18.60 -4.30
CA ALA A 334 -15.25 -17.59 -3.32
C ALA A 334 -16.76 -17.39 -3.33
N PHE A 335 -17.38 -17.33 -2.16
CA PHE A 335 -18.81 -17.06 -2.03
C PHE A 335 -19.12 -15.56 -2.10
N SER A 336 -20.35 -15.21 -2.52
CA SER A 336 -20.92 -13.91 -2.21
C SER A 336 -21.22 -13.80 -0.72
N LYS A 337 -21.31 -12.57 -0.18
CA LYS A 337 -21.53 -12.33 1.26
C LYS A 337 -22.86 -12.93 1.73
N ASN A 338 -23.92 -12.93 0.88
CA ASN A 338 -25.21 -13.55 1.15
C ASN A 338 -25.25 -15.06 0.88
N GLY A 339 -24.18 -15.68 0.39
CA GLY A 339 -24.07 -17.10 0.10
C GLY A 339 -24.85 -17.59 -1.12
N ARG A 340 -25.47 -16.70 -1.92
CA ARG A 340 -26.22 -17.10 -3.13
C ARG A 340 -25.31 -17.50 -4.28
N PHE A 341 -24.24 -16.75 -4.49
CA PHE A 341 -23.33 -16.94 -5.61
C PHE A 341 -22.02 -17.56 -5.18
N LEU A 342 -21.52 -18.48 -6.00
CA LEU A 342 -20.17 -19.03 -5.92
C LEU A 342 -19.40 -18.58 -7.15
N ARG A 343 -18.19 -18.07 -6.95
CA ARG A 343 -17.32 -17.57 -8.02
C ARG A 343 -16.11 -18.46 -8.15
N ILE A 344 -15.66 -18.64 -9.39
CA ILE A 344 -14.42 -19.35 -9.71
C ILE A 344 -13.82 -18.73 -10.98
N GLY A 345 -12.50 -18.78 -11.13
CA GLY A 345 -11.84 -18.36 -12.35
C GLY A 345 -11.62 -19.51 -13.32
N VAL A 346 -11.77 -19.24 -14.63
CA VAL A 346 -11.33 -20.15 -15.69
C VAL A 346 -10.27 -19.47 -16.56
N ALA A 347 -9.34 -20.23 -17.08
CA ALA A 347 -8.23 -19.72 -17.89
C ALA A 347 -7.99 -20.61 -19.11
N PRO A 348 -7.37 -20.05 -20.18
CA PRO A 348 -6.89 -20.86 -21.30
C PRO A 348 -5.90 -21.93 -20.84
N VAL A 349 -5.92 -23.06 -21.53
CA VAL A 349 -4.98 -24.15 -21.28
C VAL A 349 -3.60 -23.77 -21.81
N ILE A 350 -2.62 -23.77 -20.93
CA ILE A 350 -1.20 -23.62 -21.28
C ILE A 350 -0.62 -25.03 -21.44
N ALA A 351 -0.03 -25.30 -22.60
CA ALA A 351 0.61 -26.58 -22.86
C ALA A 351 1.80 -26.80 -21.91
N PRO A 352 2.12 -28.03 -21.55
CA PRO A 352 3.35 -28.35 -20.83
C PRO A 352 4.60 -27.92 -21.63
N ASP A 353 5.68 -27.67 -20.91
CA ASP A 353 6.97 -27.36 -21.55
C ASP A 353 7.43 -28.52 -22.45
N ASP A 354 7.89 -28.17 -23.65
CA ASP A 354 8.49 -29.16 -24.54
C ASP A 354 9.85 -29.59 -23.97
N THR A 355 9.87 -30.81 -23.43
CA THR A 355 11.10 -31.43 -22.86
C THR A 355 11.97 -32.11 -23.89
N THR A 356 11.56 -32.14 -25.18
CA THR A 356 12.39 -32.72 -26.27
C THR A 356 13.48 -31.77 -26.73
N LEU A 357 13.29 -30.45 -26.50
CA LEU A 357 14.30 -29.42 -26.75
C LEU A 357 15.05 -29.08 -25.46
N VAL A 358 16.38 -29.12 -25.53
CA VAL A 358 17.24 -28.66 -24.42
C VAL A 358 17.39 -27.12 -24.44
N ASP A 359 17.69 -26.52 -23.29
CA ASP A 359 17.64 -25.06 -23.15
C ASP A 359 18.60 -24.31 -24.12
N PHE A 360 19.74 -24.89 -24.45
CA PHE A 360 20.68 -24.28 -25.40
C PHE A 360 20.23 -24.34 -26.88
N GLU A 361 19.19 -25.10 -27.20
CA GLU A 361 18.56 -25.17 -28.53
C GLU A 361 17.35 -24.25 -28.67
N LYS A 362 16.88 -23.70 -27.55
CA LYS A 362 15.73 -22.77 -27.53
C LYS A 362 16.22 -21.34 -27.74
N ALA A 363 15.71 -20.69 -28.78
CA ALA A 363 15.96 -19.26 -28.95
C ALA A 363 15.28 -18.46 -27.82
N SER A 364 16.05 -17.55 -27.22
CA SER A 364 15.51 -16.59 -26.27
C SER A 364 15.19 -15.28 -26.97
N LEU A 365 13.93 -15.01 -27.29
CA LEU A 365 13.51 -13.90 -28.14
C LEU A 365 12.23 -13.22 -27.58
N ASP A 366 12.27 -11.91 -27.45
CA ASP A 366 11.12 -11.05 -27.20
C ASP A 366 10.76 -10.30 -28.49
N ILE A 367 9.50 -10.38 -28.94
CA ILE A 367 9.03 -9.73 -30.17
C ILE A 367 8.24 -8.47 -29.81
N TRP A 368 8.77 -7.33 -30.21
CA TRP A 368 8.09 -6.04 -30.08
C TRP A 368 7.19 -5.78 -31.28
N ARG A 369 5.89 -5.55 -31.02
CA ARG A 369 4.91 -5.19 -32.04
C ARG A 369 4.30 -3.84 -31.72
N TRP A 370 4.13 -3.00 -32.73
CA TRP A 370 3.56 -1.65 -32.61
C TRP A 370 2.08 -1.64 -32.21
N ASP A 371 1.34 -2.71 -32.49
CA ASP A 371 -0.09 -2.89 -32.23
C ASP A 371 -0.40 -3.87 -31.08
N ALA A 372 0.62 -4.30 -30.35
CA ALA A 372 0.44 -5.17 -29.19
C ALA A 372 -0.12 -4.37 -27.99
N PRO A 373 -1.09 -4.92 -27.24
CA PRO A 373 -1.64 -4.24 -26.07
C PRO A 373 -0.60 -3.99 -24.98
N TYR A 374 0.42 -4.85 -24.89
CA TYR A 374 1.55 -4.72 -23.97
C TYR A 374 2.87 -4.87 -24.71
N THR A 375 3.87 -4.13 -24.26
CA THR A 375 5.26 -4.33 -24.69
C THR A 375 5.90 -5.48 -23.93
N PRO A 376 6.95 -6.16 -24.46
CA PRO A 376 7.63 -7.24 -23.75
C PRO A 376 8.11 -6.91 -22.33
N PRO A 377 8.62 -5.71 -22.01
CA PRO A 377 8.89 -5.32 -20.62
C PRO A 377 7.67 -5.35 -19.71
N GLN A 378 6.50 -4.90 -20.18
CA GLN A 378 5.26 -4.97 -19.41
C GLN A 378 4.82 -6.42 -19.18
N GLU A 379 4.89 -7.26 -20.20
CA GLU A 379 4.58 -8.69 -20.09
C GLU A 379 5.52 -9.37 -19.10
N LYS A 380 6.83 -9.12 -19.19
CA LYS A 380 7.85 -9.68 -18.28
C LYS A 380 7.64 -9.24 -16.84
N ALA A 381 7.38 -7.95 -16.60
CA ALA A 381 7.11 -7.42 -15.28
C ALA A 381 5.82 -8.00 -14.66
N ASN A 382 4.85 -8.37 -15.49
CA ASN A 382 3.57 -8.93 -15.09
C ASN A 382 3.42 -10.43 -15.33
N LEU A 383 4.50 -11.15 -15.65
CA LEU A 383 4.44 -12.55 -16.07
C LEU A 383 3.72 -13.46 -15.07
N ALA A 384 3.96 -13.26 -13.76
CA ALA A 384 3.26 -14.01 -12.72
C ALA A 384 1.75 -13.74 -12.77
N LYS A 385 1.35 -12.47 -12.84
CA LYS A 385 -0.07 -12.08 -12.96
C LYS A 385 -0.73 -12.61 -14.23
N LEU A 386 0.00 -12.62 -15.35
CA LEU A 386 -0.50 -13.17 -16.62
C LEU A 386 -0.75 -14.69 -16.52
N ARG A 387 0.15 -15.43 -15.85
CA ARG A 387 -0.02 -16.87 -15.59
C ARG A 387 -1.17 -17.18 -14.65
N GLU A 388 -1.38 -16.35 -13.64
CA GLU A 388 -2.42 -16.52 -12.62
C GLU A 388 -3.78 -15.95 -13.07
N ARG A 389 -3.80 -15.19 -14.16
CA ARG A 389 -5.01 -14.53 -14.66
C ARG A 389 -6.09 -15.54 -15.01
N SER A 390 -7.29 -15.27 -14.55
CA SER A 390 -8.47 -16.08 -14.87
C SER A 390 -9.68 -15.19 -15.19
N LEU A 391 -10.56 -15.71 -16.01
CA LEU A 391 -11.82 -15.09 -16.39
C LEU A 391 -12.90 -15.52 -15.37
N PRO A 392 -13.61 -14.59 -14.74
CA PRO A 392 -14.53 -14.93 -13.67
C PRO A 392 -15.82 -15.59 -14.19
N VAL A 393 -16.16 -16.69 -13.55
CA VAL A 393 -17.44 -17.41 -13.68
C VAL A 393 -18.21 -17.25 -12.39
N VAL A 394 -19.50 -16.93 -12.49
CA VAL A 394 -20.44 -16.89 -11.36
C VAL A 394 -21.42 -18.05 -11.50
N ILE A 395 -21.68 -18.74 -10.40
CA ILE A 395 -22.57 -19.89 -10.29
C ILE A 395 -23.67 -19.52 -9.31
N ASP A 396 -24.93 -19.58 -9.72
CA ASP A 396 -26.10 -19.36 -8.85
C ASP A 396 -26.45 -20.66 -8.13
N LEU A 397 -26.10 -20.76 -6.86
CA LEU A 397 -26.31 -21.93 -6.01
C LEU A 397 -27.81 -22.22 -5.74
N LYS A 398 -28.67 -21.20 -5.89
CA LYS A 398 -30.12 -21.33 -5.66
C LYS A 398 -30.90 -21.70 -6.92
N ASN A 399 -30.33 -21.52 -8.12
CA ASN A 399 -30.98 -21.77 -9.41
C ASN A 399 -30.32 -22.94 -10.17
N GLY A 400 -30.26 -24.11 -9.57
CA GLY A 400 -29.78 -25.32 -10.22
C GLY A 400 -28.31 -25.22 -10.72
N PHE A 401 -27.48 -24.44 -10.07
CA PHE A 401 -26.07 -24.18 -10.44
C PHE A 401 -25.89 -23.54 -11.83
N GLY A 402 -26.86 -22.68 -12.23
CA GLY A 402 -26.72 -21.87 -13.43
C GLY A 402 -25.42 -21.10 -13.47
N GLN A 403 -24.70 -21.13 -14.60
CA GLN A 403 -23.35 -20.58 -14.70
C GLN A 403 -23.25 -19.46 -15.71
N GLN A 404 -22.55 -18.39 -15.38
CA GLN A 404 -22.28 -17.29 -16.27
C GLN A 404 -20.80 -16.94 -16.35
N LEU A 405 -20.19 -17.07 -17.51
CA LEU A 405 -18.89 -16.50 -17.82
C LEU A 405 -19.05 -15.01 -18.08
N LEU A 406 -18.45 -14.17 -17.24
CA LEU A 406 -18.69 -12.73 -17.27
C LEU A 406 -18.04 -12.04 -18.46
N THR A 407 -16.85 -12.47 -18.86
CA THR A 407 -16.13 -11.94 -20.02
C THR A 407 -15.25 -13.01 -20.67
N LYS A 408 -15.02 -12.89 -21.97
CA LYS A 408 -13.98 -13.63 -22.71
C LYS A 408 -12.76 -12.74 -22.98
N ASN A 409 -12.88 -11.43 -22.76
CA ASN A 409 -11.80 -10.50 -22.96
C ASN A 409 -10.84 -10.54 -21.77
N GLN A 410 -9.62 -10.97 -22.02
CA GLN A 410 -8.57 -11.02 -20.99
C GLN A 410 -8.08 -9.64 -20.54
N LEU A 411 -8.36 -8.57 -21.29
CA LEU A 411 -8.01 -7.20 -20.90
C LEU A 411 -9.05 -6.59 -19.96
N ALA A 412 -10.29 -7.09 -20.00
CA ALA A 412 -11.36 -6.56 -19.18
C ALA A 412 -11.23 -6.95 -17.71
N SER A 413 -11.56 -6.02 -16.82
CA SER A 413 -11.72 -6.26 -15.39
C SER A 413 -13.19 -6.29 -14.99
N VAL A 414 -13.49 -6.90 -13.83
CA VAL A 414 -14.85 -7.00 -13.27
C VAL A 414 -14.91 -6.28 -11.94
N GLU A 415 -15.78 -5.29 -11.84
CA GLU A 415 -16.17 -4.64 -10.61
C GLU A 415 -17.48 -5.25 -10.10
N PRO A 416 -17.49 -5.85 -8.90
CA PRO A 416 -18.71 -6.41 -8.34
C PRO A 416 -19.54 -5.35 -7.62
N SER A 417 -20.81 -5.66 -7.39
CA SER A 417 -21.62 -5.06 -6.34
C SER A 417 -21.04 -5.37 -4.95
N PHE A 418 -21.48 -4.66 -3.91
CA PHE A 418 -21.00 -4.90 -2.55
C PHE A 418 -21.22 -6.36 -2.13
N GLY A 419 -20.15 -7.01 -1.69
CA GLY A 419 -20.19 -8.42 -1.28
C GLY A 419 -20.48 -9.43 -2.41
N TRP A 420 -20.56 -8.99 -3.68
CA TRP A 420 -21.04 -9.80 -4.81
C TRP A 420 -22.51 -10.28 -4.66
N ASP A 421 -23.31 -9.53 -3.92
CA ASP A 421 -24.66 -9.98 -3.55
C ASP A 421 -25.73 -9.68 -4.61
N ALA A 422 -25.50 -8.67 -5.47
CA ALA A 422 -26.42 -8.31 -6.55
C ALA A 422 -26.24 -9.17 -7.80
N GLU A 423 -27.29 -9.16 -8.64
CA GLU A 423 -27.28 -9.88 -9.93
C GLU A 423 -26.49 -9.16 -11.03
N TRP A 424 -26.05 -7.93 -10.81
CA TRP A 424 -25.31 -7.15 -11.78
C TRP A 424 -23.86 -6.92 -11.33
N VAL A 425 -22.96 -7.02 -12.29
CA VAL A 425 -21.54 -6.63 -12.15
C VAL A 425 -21.19 -5.67 -13.28
N LEU A 426 -20.15 -4.86 -13.09
CA LEU A 426 -19.65 -3.93 -14.10
C LEU A 426 -18.37 -4.48 -14.73
N LEU A 427 -18.32 -4.51 -16.05
CA LEU A 427 -17.10 -4.78 -16.81
C LEU A 427 -16.47 -3.46 -17.24
N HIS A 428 -15.19 -3.34 -17.02
CA HIS A 428 -14.32 -2.30 -17.53
C HIS A 428 -13.46 -2.88 -18.66
N ASP A 429 -13.66 -2.39 -19.88
CA ASP A 429 -12.95 -2.87 -21.06
C ASP A 429 -12.03 -1.77 -21.62
N PRO A 430 -10.72 -1.86 -21.39
CA PRO A 430 -9.72 -0.89 -21.86
C PRO A 430 -9.23 -1.18 -23.29
N SER A 431 -9.80 -2.14 -24.02
CA SER A 431 -9.25 -2.64 -25.29
C SER A 431 -8.97 -1.53 -26.30
N ASP A 432 -9.83 -0.51 -26.36
CA ASP A 432 -9.72 0.60 -27.32
C ASP A 432 -8.66 1.64 -26.88
N SER A 433 -8.27 1.66 -25.60
CA SER A 433 -7.36 2.66 -25.04
C SER A 433 -6.06 2.08 -24.50
N ILE A 434 -5.90 0.76 -24.45
CA ILE A 434 -4.78 0.08 -23.77
C ILE A 434 -3.40 0.51 -24.32
N ILE A 435 -3.29 0.76 -25.62
CA ILE A 435 -2.05 1.23 -26.25
C ILE A 435 -1.86 2.72 -25.95
N SER A 436 -2.91 3.54 -26.10
CA SER A 436 -2.84 4.99 -25.87
C SER A 436 -2.58 5.35 -24.40
N LYS A 437 -2.86 4.47 -23.46
CA LYS A 437 -2.50 4.62 -22.03
C LYS A 437 -1.02 4.93 -21.81
N GLN A 438 -0.16 4.55 -22.74
CA GLN A 438 1.28 4.86 -22.68
C GLN A 438 1.60 6.34 -22.81
N TRP A 439 0.68 7.18 -23.30
CA TRP A 439 0.82 8.63 -23.45
C TRP A 439 -0.43 9.44 -23.08
N ASN A 440 -1.53 8.77 -22.67
CA ASN A 440 -2.79 9.41 -22.34
C ASN A 440 -3.34 8.89 -21.00
N TYR A 441 -3.35 9.72 -19.96
CA TYR A 441 -3.89 9.37 -18.64
C TYR A 441 -5.42 9.26 -18.60
N LEU A 442 -6.14 9.83 -19.55
CA LEU A 442 -7.61 9.72 -19.59
C LEU A 442 -8.06 8.26 -19.65
N ASN A 443 -7.33 7.43 -20.38
CA ASN A 443 -7.51 5.98 -20.47
C ASN A 443 -9.00 5.57 -20.47
N PRO A 444 -9.83 6.03 -21.44
CA PRO A 444 -11.26 5.79 -21.43
C PRO A 444 -11.54 4.28 -21.53
N GLU A 445 -12.39 3.78 -20.64
CA GLU A 445 -12.81 2.37 -20.60
C GLU A 445 -14.28 2.23 -20.96
N LYS A 446 -14.57 1.24 -21.78
CA LYS A 446 -15.96 0.89 -22.12
C LYS A 446 -16.59 0.14 -20.95
N LEU A 447 -17.71 0.67 -20.47
CA LEU A 447 -18.47 0.13 -19.33
C LEU A 447 -19.64 -0.73 -19.83
N THR A 448 -19.72 -1.97 -19.33
CA THR A 448 -20.81 -2.90 -19.65
C THR A 448 -21.31 -3.59 -18.38
N ALA A 449 -22.57 -3.36 -18.02
CA ALA A 449 -23.21 -4.15 -16.96
C ALA A 449 -23.52 -5.56 -17.46
N VAL A 450 -23.23 -6.58 -16.66
CA VAL A 450 -23.54 -7.98 -16.95
C VAL A 450 -24.39 -8.57 -15.83
N ASN A 451 -25.58 -9.13 -16.19
CA ASN A 451 -26.39 -9.86 -15.23
C ASN A 451 -25.82 -11.27 -15.05
N VAL A 452 -25.40 -11.60 -13.82
CA VAL A 452 -24.73 -12.88 -13.50
C VAL A 452 -25.65 -14.10 -13.53
N VAL A 453 -27.00 -13.90 -13.61
CA VAL A 453 -27.97 -14.97 -13.68
C VAL A 453 -28.38 -15.23 -15.13
N THR A 454 -28.70 -14.16 -15.87
CA THR A 454 -29.29 -14.27 -17.23
C THR A 454 -28.25 -14.11 -18.33
N GLY A 455 -27.07 -13.60 -18.04
CA GLY A 455 -26.06 -13.22 -19.01
C GLY A 455 -26.40 -11.95 -19.84
N LYS A 456 -27.49 -11.26 -19.51
CA LYS A 456 -27.89 -10.03 -20.21
C LYS A 456 -26.79 -8.98 -20.06
N ARG A 457 -26.44 -8.29 -21.16
CA ARG A 457 -25.41 -7.24 -21.21
C ARG A 457 -26.06 -5.91 -21.57
N VAL A 458 -25.68 -4.86 -20.84
CA VAL A 458 -26.14 -3.49 -21.06
C VAL A 458 -24.93 -2.58 -21.12
N VAL A 459 -24.69 -1.94 -22.26
CA VAL A 459 -23.58 -0.98 -22.43
C VAL A 459 -23.97 0.33 -21.76
N ALA A 460 -23.18 0.78 -20.79
CA ALA A 460 -23.45 1.99 -20.02
C ALA A 460 -22.75 3.23 -20.59
N GLY A 461 -21.70 3.05 -21.39
CA GLY A 461 -20.94 4.16 -21.99
C GLY A 461 -19.45 4.03 -21.75
N VAL A 462 -18.80 5.18 -21.61
CA VAL A 462 -17.34 5.29 -21.37
C VAL A 462 -17.11 6.21 -20.19
N ALA A 463 -16.16 5.86 -19.32
CA ALA A 463 -15.69 6.70 -18.23
C ALA A 463 -14.26 7.20 -18.50
N ASP A 464 -13.95 8.37 -17.96
CA ASP A 464 -12.60 8.93 -17.93
C ASP A 464 -11.88 8.47 -16.64
N TYR A 465 -10.57 8.25 -16.69
CA TYR A 465 -9.70 7.94 -15.52
C TYR A 465 -10.06 6.69 -14.71
N ASP A 466 -10.70 5.69 -15.28
CA ASP A 466 -11.28 4.58 -14.51
C ASP A 466 -12.28 5.06 -13.42
N ALA A 467 -12.78 6.29 -13.53
CA ALA A 467 -13.64 6.91 -12.53
C ALA A 467 -15.10 6.58 -12.74
N SER A 468 -15.44 5.32 -12.46
CA SER A 468 -16.80 4.82 -12.41
C SER A 468 -17.00 3.94 -11.19
N ALA A 469 -18.22 3.68 -10.79
CA ALA A 469 -18.55 2.79 -9.70
C ALA A 469 -19.92 2.15 -9.87
N LEU A 470 -20.00 0.84 -9.62
CA LEU A 470 -21.26 0.13 -9.50
C LEU A 470 -21.87 0.40 -8.12
N SER A 471 -23.15 0.73 -8.06
CA SER A 471 -23.85 0.92 -6.80
C SER A 471 -23.92 -0.38 -5.98
N PRO A 472 -24.03 -0.32 -4.64
CA PRO A 472 -23.94 -1.49 -3.76
C PRO A 472 -24.92 -2.63 -4.12
N ASP A 473 -26.15 -2.31 -4.49
CA ASP A 473 -27.18 -3.28 -4.87
C ASP A 473 -27.23 -3.53 -6.40
N GLY A 474 -26.29 -2.93 -7.17
CA GLY A 474 -26.14 -3.15 -8.61
C GLY A 474 -27.24 -2.55 -9.48
N ARG A 475 -27.91 -1.50 -9.02
CA ARG A 475 -28.99 -0.85 -9.78
C ARG A 475 -28.48 0.23 -10.72
N PHE A 476 -27.46 0.99 -10.28
CA PHE A 476 -26.90 2.12 -11.00
C PHE A 476 -25.39 1.96 -11.24
N ILE A 477 -24.92 2.61 -12.29
CA ILE A 477 -23.48 2.86 -12.51
C ILE A 477 -23.28 4.37 -12.42
N LEU A 478 -22.41 4.81 -11.54
CA LEU A 478 -21.89 6.18 -11.49
C LEU A 478 -20.73 6.28 -12.48
N ILE A 479 -20.74 7.26 -13.35
CA ILE A 479 -19.75 7.44 -14.43
C ILE A 479 -19.21 8.87 -14.35
N TYR A 480 -17.90 9.04 -14.22
CA TYR A 480 -17.26 10.34 -14.39
C TYR A 480 -16.84 10.51 -15.85
N ARG A 481 -17.28 11.59 -16.46
CA ARG A 481 -16.93 11.95 -17.83
C ARG A 481 -17.13 13.45 -18.03
N ASP A 482 -16.27 14.08 -18.82
CA ASP A 482 -16.36 15.50 -19.15
C ASP A 482 -16.54 16.40 -17.91
N ARG A 483 -15.80 16.12 -16.82
CA ARG A 483 -15.88 16.81 -15.54
C ARG A 483 -17.23 16.75 -14.81
N ASN A 484 -18.09 15.76 -15.15
CA ASN A 484 -19.38 15.55 -14.51
C ASN A 484 -19.55 14.09 -14.05
N TYR A 485 -20.34 13.89 -12.99
CA TYR A 485 -20.87 12.60 -12.65
C TYR A 485 -22.24 12.36 -13.31
N TYR A 486 -22.37 11.20 -13.94
CA TYR A 486 -23.60 10.70 -14.53
C TYR A 486 -24.06 9.44 -13.80
N ALA A 487 -25.37 9.33 -13.57
CA ALA A 487 -25.98 8.06 -13.16
C ALA A 487 -26.57 7.35 -14.38
N PHE A 488 -26.18 6.09 -14.56
CA PHE A 488 -26.79 5.19 -15.56
C PHE A 488 -27.64 4.14 -14.85
N GLU A 489 -28.96 4.13 -15.06
CA GLU A 489 -29.86 3.12 -14.52
C GLU A 489 -29.84 1.89 -15.41
N ILE A 490 -29.34 0.74 -14.90
CA ILE A 490 -29.12 -0.48 -15.69
C ILE A 490 -30.43 -1.05 -16.26
N ALA A 491 -31.52 -0.99 -15.49
CA ALA A 491 -32.81 -1.56 -15.89
C ALA A 491 -33.45 -0.85 -17.08
N THR A 492 -33.34 0.49 -17.12
CA THR A 492 -34.01 1.36 -18.12
C THR A 492 -33.07 1.83 -19.22
N GLY A 493 -31.76 1.81 -18.98
CA GLY A 493 -30.76 2.42 -19.86
C GLY A 493 -30.72 3.95 -19.81
N LYS A 494 -31.47 4.57 -18.88
CA LYS A 494 -31.53 6.02 -18.72
C LYS A 494 -30.23 6.55 -18.10
N THR A 495 -29.68 7.61 -18.69
CA THR A 495 -28.52 8.35 -18.14
C THR A 495 -28.97 9.74 -17.69
N VAL A 496 -28.53 10.18 -16.52
CA VAL A 496 -28.81 11.51 -15.96
C VAL A 496 -27.51 12.16 -15.54
N ASN A 497 -27.30 13.43 -15.92
CA ASN A 497 -26.20 14.23 -15.38
C ASN A 497 -26.57 14.67 -13.94
N LEU A 498 -25.76 14.30 -12.97
CA LEU A 498 -26.02 14.58 -11.55
C LEU A 498 -25.37 15.87 -11.05
N THR A 499 -24.40 16.41 -11.79
CA THR A 499 -23.54 17.50 -11.30
C THR A 499 -23.52 18.75 -12.18
N GLU A 500 -24.32 18.78 -13.24
CA GLU A 500 -24.39 19.91 -14.19
C GLU A 500 -24.71 21.27 -13.50
N ASN A 501 -25.56 21.22 -12.48
CA ASN A 501 -26.04 22.42 -11.75
C ASN A 501 -25.34 22.63 -10.41
N LEU A 502 -24.22 21.92 -10.12
CA LEU A 502 -23.48 22.18 -8.91
C LEU A 502 -22.78 23.56 -8.97
N PRO A 503 -22.80 24.33 -7.89
CA PRO A 503 -22.15 25.64 -7.84
C PRO A 503 -20.64 25.58 -7.79
N TYR A 504 -20.07 24.42 -7.46
CA TYR A 504 -18.63 24.21 -7.30
C TYR A 504 -18.15 22.97 -8.06
N PRO A 505 -16.89 23.00 -8.57
CA PRO A 505 -16.28 21.85 -9.22
C PRO A 505 -16.17 20.64 -8.30
N ILE A 506 -16.39 19.45 -8.87
CA ILE A 506 -16.17 18.16 -8.20
C ILE A 506 -14.82 17.54 -8.58
N TRP A 507 -13.95 18.30 -9.23
CA TRP A 507 -12.61 17.91 -9.63
C TRP A 507 -11.56 18.76 -8.88
N ILE A 508 -10.29 18.35 -8.94
CA ILE A 508 -9.17 19.06 -8.31
C ILE A 508 -9.00 20.42 -8.99
N GLU A 509 -9.31 21.50 -8.25
CA GLU A 509 -9.38 22.88 -8.80
C GLU A 509 -7.97 23.46 -9.06
N ASP A 510 -6.96 23.04 -8.32
CA ASP A 510 -5.58 23.50 -8.32
C ASP A 510 -4.59 22.53 -9.00
N ASP A 511 -5.09 21.59 -9.81
CA ASP A 511 -4.27 20.68 -10.60
C ASP A 511 -3.51 21.43 -11.71
N ASP A 512 -2.19 21.37 -11.67
CA ASP A 512 -1.28 22.01 -12.63
C ASP A 512 -0.72 21.06 -13.71
N HIS A 513 -1.26 19.83 -13.79
CA HIS A 513 -0.91 18.90 -14.86
C HIS A 513 -1.56 19.28 -16.19
N PRO A 514 -0.89 19.07 -17.35
CA PRO A 514 -1.42 19.39 -18.67
C PRO A 514 -2.47 18.37 -19.16
N MET A 515 -3.44 18.08 -18.32
CA MET A 515 -4.56 17.17 -18.59
C MET A 515 -5.84 17.69 -17.95
N PRO A 516 -7.03 17.24 -18.38
CA PRO A 516 -8.25 17.54 -17.66
C PRO A 516 -8.16 17.09 -16.19
N SER A 517 -8.65 17.91 -15.25
CA SER A 517 -8.54 17.61 -13.81
C SER A 517 -9.34 16.35 -13.44
N GLN A 518 -8.76 15.52 -12.58
CA GLN A 518 -9.39 14.31 -12.05
C GLN A 518 -10.51 14.66 -11.06
N PRO A 519 -11.52 13.78 -10.88
CA PRO A 519 -12.51 13.95 -9.82
C PRO A 519 -11.84 13.84 -8.45
N ILE A 520 -12.37 14.57 -7.46
CA ILE A 520 -11.87 14.44 -6.09
C ILE A 520 -12.25 13.10 -5.50
N GLY A 521 -13.43 12.58 -5.88
CA GLY A 521 -13.82 11.19 -5.61
C GLY A 521 -15.16 11.04 -4.90
N ILE A 522 -15.48 9.79 -4.61
CA ILE A 522 -16.70 9.35 -3.92
C ILE A 522 -16.40 9.25 -2.43
N ALA A 523 -17.26 9.84 -1.58
CA ALA A 523 -17.17 9.71 -0.14
C ALA A 523 -17.80 8.40 0.36
N ALA A 524 -19.03 8.11 -0.07
CA ALA A 524 -19.77 6.92 0.33
C ALA A 524 -21.00 6.72 -0.58
N TRP A 525 -21.62 5.55 -0.50
CA TRP A 525 -22.98 5.33 -0.93
C TRP A 525 -23.95 5.55 0.24
N GLY A 526 -25.18 5.92 -0.04
CA GLY A 526 -26.23 6.10 0.96
C GLY A 526 -27.57 5.55 0.49
N ASP A 527 -28.42 5.15 1.43
CA ASP A 527 -29.75 4.57 1.17
C ASP A 527 -29.72 3.44 0.14
N ASN A 528 -28.77 2.51 0.33
CA ASN A 528 -28.38 1.49 -0.64
C ASN A 528 -27.95 2.15 -1.96
N ASP A 529 -28.74 2.03 -3.02
CA ASP A 529 -28.40 2.57 -4.35
C ASP A 529 -28.99 3.96 -4.62
N GLY A 530 -29.78 4.48 -3.69
CA GLY A 530 -30.56 5.70 -3.94
C GLY A 530 -29.73 6.97 -3.96
N ARG A 531 -28.61 6.99 -3.27
CA ARG A 531 -27.77 8.17 -3.07
C ARG A 531 -26.28 7.84 -3.20
N VAL A 532 -25.52 8.80 -3.73
CA VAL A 532 -24.06 8.79 -3.66
C VAL A 532 -23.56 10.12 -3.05
N LEU A 533 -22.56 10.03 -2.20
CA LEU A 533 -21.88 11.18 -1.63
C LEU A 533 -20.58 11.40 -2.40
N VAL A 534 -20.37 12.60 -2.93
CA VAL A 534 -19.16 12.99 -3.66
C VAL A 534 -18.54 14.23 -3.04
N TYR A 535 -17.26 14.46 -3.32
CA TYR A 535 -16.54 15.62 -2.82
C TYR A 535 -16.46 16.75 -3.84
N ASP A 536 -16.57 18.01 -3.37
CA ASP A 536 -15.82 19.12 -3.97
C ASP A 536 -14.49 19.32 -3.19
N MET A 537 -13.71 20.37 -3.49
CA MET A 537 -12.43 20.60 -2.80
C MET A 537 -12.56 20.66 -1.27
N PHE A 538 -13.68 21.12 -0.75
CA PHE A 538 -13.89 21.44 0.68
C PHE A 538 -14.99 20.59 1.32
N ASP A 539 -16.10 20.43 0.62
CA ASP A 539 -17.36 19.93 1.15
C ASP A 539 -17.80 18.59 0.55
N ILE A 540 -18.90 18.04 1.07
CA ILE A 540 -19.49 16.77 0.63
C ILE A 540 -20.89 17.08 0.07
N TRP A 541 -21.22 16.48 -1.07
CA TRP A 541 -22.50 16.60 -1.76
C TRP A 541 -23.22 15.27 -1.81
N VAL A 542 -24.52 15.24 -1.54
CA VAL A 542 -25.37 14.06 -1.77
C VAL A 542 -26.11 14.24 -3.09
N LEU A 543 -25.91 13.27 -3.98
CA LEU A 543 -26.55 13.22 -5.28
C LEU A 543 -27.62 12.12 -5.29
N ASP A 544 -28.77 12.41 -5.92
CA ASP A 544 -29.85 11.46 -6.17
C ASP A 544 -29.55 10.67 -7.45
N MET A 545 -29.33 9.37 -7.33
CA MET A 545 -29.01 8.52 -8.47
C MET A 545 -30.11 8.45 -9.54
N THR A 546 -31.35 8.81 -9.20
CA THR A 546 -32.45 8.91 -10.16
C THR A 546 -32.50 10.26 -10.88
N GLY A 547 -31.81 11.28 -10.36
CA GLY A 547 -31.89 12.67 -10.82
C GLY A 547 -33.23 13.34 -10.53
N ALA A 548 -34.07 12.78 -9.67
CA ALA A 548 -35.39 13.32 -9.35
C ALA A 548 -35.33 14.50 -8.37
N THR A 549 -34.28 14.62 -7.61
CA THR A 549 -34.10 15.72 -6.63
C THR A 549 -32.77 16.44 -6.89
N GLU A 550 -32.77 17.75 -6.59
CA GLU A 550 -31.56 18.57 -6.66
C GLU A 550 -30.46 18.06 -5.71
N PRO A 551 -29.17 18.22 -6.06
CA PRO A 551 -28.06 17.93 -5.17
C PRO A 551 -28.19 18.62 -3.81
N ILE A 552 -27.81 17.93 -2.74
CA ILE A 552 -27.80 18.48 -1.39
C ILE A 552 -26.34 18.77 -0.99
N ASP A 553 -26.04 20.02 -0.65
CA ASP A 553 -24.80 20.35 0.03
C ASP A 553 -24.85 19.75 1.45
N PHE A 554 -24.28 18.54 1.61
CA PHE A 554 -24.40 17.75 2.83
C PHE A 554 -23.78 18.43 4.05
N THR A 555 -22.64 19.09 3.85
CA THR A 555 -21.90 19.80 4.89
C THR A 555 -22.28 21.29 5.00
N ALA A 556 -23.31 21.72 4.28
CA ALA A 556 -23.85 23.07 4.33
C ALA A 556 -22.84 24.18 4.00
N GLY A 557 -21.89 23.92 3.09
CA GLY A 557 -20.82 24.84 2.71
C GLY A 557 -19.84 25.16 3.84
N TYR A 558 -19.87 24.36 4.91
CA TYR A 558 -19.08 24.61 6.10
C TYR A 558 -17.57 24.55 5.79
N GLY A 559 -17.16 23.60 4.98
CA GLY A 559 -15.76 23.44 4.57
C GLY A 559 -15.25 24.66 3.81
N ARG A 560 -15.91 25.04 2.73
CA ARG A 560 -15.52 26.18 1.89
C ARG A 560 -15.58 27.52 2.65
N LYS A 561 -16.61 27.72 3.45
CA LYS A 561 -16.77 28.95 4.25
C LYS A 561 -15.64 29.16 5.25
N ASN A 562 -15.11 28.08 5.84
CA ASN A 562 -14.07 28.12 6.84
C ASN A 562 -12.68 27.74 6.30
N ASN A 563 -12.54 27.52 4.98
CA ASN A 563 -11.33 27.04 4.32
C ASN A 563 -10.83 25.69 4.87
N LEU A 564 -11.76 24.79 5.20
CA LEU A 564 -11.50 23.46 5.74
C LEU A 564 -11.77 22.39 4.68
N ARG A 565 -10.85 21.47 4.43
CA ARG A 565 -11.11 20.26 3.63
C ARG A 565 -11.70 19.18 4.52
N LEU A 566 -12.88 18.68 4.16
CA LEU A 566 -13.63 17.65 4.87
C LEU A 566 -13.61 16.35 4.09
N ARG A 567 -13.14 15.25 4.72
CA ARG A 567 -13.07 13.94 4.08
C ARG A 567 -13.63 12.86 5.00
N TYR A 568 -14.55 12.03 4.50
CA TYR A 568 -15.16 10.96 5.28
C TYR A 568 -14.12 9.90 5.63
N HIS A 569 -13.97 9.62 6.93
CA HIS A 569 -13.14 8.56 7.45
C HIS A 569 -14.00 7.32 7.71
N ASN A 570 -14.05 6.40 6.73
CA ASN A 570 -14.86 5.18 6.85
C ASN A 570 -14.20 4.18 7.83
N LEU A 571 -14.79 4.04 9.01
CA LEU A 571 -14.37 3.10 10.06
C LEU A 571 -15.17 1.78 10.04
N ASP A 572 -16.29 1.72 9.31
CA ASP A 572 -17.09 0.50 9.12
C ASP A 572 -17.00 0.01 7.67
N LYS A 573 -16.19 -1.02 7.47
CA LYS A 573 -16.02 -1.66 6.15
C LYS A 573 -17.00 -2.82 5.91
N GLU A 574 -17.82 -3.15 6.88
CA GLU A 574 -18.81 -4.22 6.79
C GLU A 574 -20.11 -3.75 6.10
N SER A 575 -20.36 -2.45 6.01
CA SER A 575 -21.50 -1.86 5.34
C SER A 575 -21.13 -1.33 3.95
N GLY A 576 -21.96 -1.62 2.95
CA GLY A 576 -21.83 -1.08 1.58
C GLY A 576 -22.39 0.33 1.43
N SER A 577 -23.24 0.79 2.34
CA SER A 577 -23.88 2.09 2.28
C SER A 577 -24.24 2.65 3.66
N LEU A 578 -24.26 3.98 3.77
CA LEU A 578 -24.68 4.70 4.97
C LEU A 578 -26.20 4.62 5.13
N LYS A 579 -26.66 4.56 6.38
CA LYS A 579 -28.08 4.59 6.73
C LYS A 579 -28.44 5.92 7.40
N PRO A 580 -29.65 6.44 7.22
CA PRO A 580 -30.08 7.67 7.86
C PRO A 580 -29.85 7.65 9.38
N GLY A 581 -29.22 8.71 9.90
CA GLY A 581 -28.86 8.85 11.31
C GLY A 581 -27.51 8.23 11.69
N GLU A 582 -26.85 7.54 10.79
CA GLU A 582 -25.52 6.96 11.03
C GLU A 582 -24.46 8.04 11.28
N LEU A 583 -23.59 7.77 12.26
CA LEU A 583 -22.49 8.67 12.62
C LEU A 583 -21.38 8.62 11.56
N MET A 584 -21.02 9.78 11.06
CA MET A 584 -19.85 9.95 10.18
C MET A 584 -18.74 10.69 10.92
N ILE A 585 -17.53 10.17 10.84
CA ILE A 585 -16.31 10.84 11.25
C ILE A 585 -15.68 11.47 10.00
N LEU A 586 -15.32 12.73 10.09
CA LEU A 586 -14.66 13.45 9.00
C LEU A 586 -13.24 13.83 9.43
N ASP A 587 -12.27 13.53 8.60
CA ASP A 587 -10.94 14.15 8.68
C ASP A 587 -11.08 15.63 8.28
N VAL A 588 -10.41 16.51 9.00
CA VAL A 588 -10.43 17.97 8.81
C VAL A 588 -9.01 18.46 8.58
N ILE A 589 -8.82 19.29 7.56
CA ILE A 589 -7.55 19.98 7.31
C ILE A 589 -7.86 21.46 7.08
N ASP A 590 -7.28 22.33 7.89
CA ASP A 590 -7.32 23.77 7.69
C ASP A 590 -6.28 24.21 6.66
N ASN A 591 -6.72 24.73 5.53
CA ASN A 591 -5.81 25.15 4.46
C ASN A 591 -4.93 26.34 4.83
N ASN A 592 -5.35 27.18 5.79
CA ASN A 592 -4.58 28.36 6.20
C ASN A 592 -3.48 27.98 7.20
N THR A 593 -3.85 27.22 8.25
CA THR A 593 -2.94 26.89 9.37
C THR A 593 -2.29 25.51 9.21
N LYS A 594 -2.78 24.70 8.27
CA LYS A 594 -2.42 23.29 8.08
C LYS A 594 -2.77 22.39 9.27
N GLU A 595 -3.45 22.90 10.27
CA GLU A 595 -3.96 22.12 11.40
C GLU A 595 -4.86 20.98 10.92
N ARG A 596 -4.76 19.85 11.60
CA ARG A 596 -5.49 18.63 11.25
C ARG A 596 -6.37 18.20 12.41
N GLY A 597 -7.50 17.58 12.11
CA GLY A 597 -8.41 17.17 13.15
C GLY A 597 -9.53 16.27 12.69
N LEU A 598 -10.53 16.17 13.53
CA LEU A 598 -11.72 15.34 13.34
C LEU A 598 -12.98 16.16 13.54
N ALA A 599 -13.95 15.96 12.68
CA ALA A 599 -15.30 16.44 12.86
C ALA A 599 -16.30 15.28 12.84
N THR A 600 -17.49 15.53 13.35
CA THR A 600 -18.58 14.55 13.35
C THR A 600 -19.84 15.14 12.75
N THR A 601 -20.58 14.34 12.01
CA THR A 601 -21.92 14.63 11.53
C THR A 601 -22.74 13.33 11.51
N LYS A 602 -24.01 13.41 11.16
CA LYS A 602 -24.84 12.23 10.94
C LYS A 602 -25.35 12.26 9.51
N TYR A 603 -25.32 11.10 8.85
CA TYR A 603 -25.89 11.00 7.52
C TYR A 603 -27.37 11.40 7.54
N THR A 604 -27.73 12.40 6.74
CA THR A 604 -29.09 12.93 6.66
C THR A 604 -29.34 13.56 5.29
N LEU A 605 -30.59 13.47 4.81
CA LEU A 605 -31.05 14.09 3.56
C LEU A 605 -31.73 15.45 3.80
N LYS A 606 -31.37 16.17 4.87
CA LYS A 606 -31.93 17.50 5.19
C LYS A 606 -31.56 18.48 4.07
N LYS A 607 -32.57 19.13 3.48
CA LYS A 607 -32.37 20.20 2.50
C LYS A 607 -31.49 21.32 3.10
N GLY A 608 -30.42 21.69 2.38
CA GLY A 608 -29.42 22.68 2.85
C GLY A 608 -28.39 22.12 3.82
N GLY A 609 -28.33 20.79 4.00
CA GLY A 609 -27.30 20.11 4.77
C GLY A 609 -27.30 20.36 6.27
N VAL A 610 -26.20 19.97 6.91
CA VAL A 610 -25.95 20.19 8.35
C VAL A 610 -24.48 20.49 8.56
N ASN A 611 -24.17 21.59 9.25
CA ASN A 611 -22.78 21.89 9.62
C ASN A 611 -22.20 20.73 10.44
N PRO A 612 -21.04 20.17 10.08
CA PRO A 612 -20.33 19.21 10.93
C PRO A 612 -19.87 19.88 12.23
N THR A 613 -19.74 19.10 13.28
CA THR A 613 -19.17 19.58 14.55
C THR A 613 -17.69 19.22 14.59
N VAL A 614 -16.80 20.21 14.52
CA VAL A 614 -15.37 20.03 14.74
C VAL A 614 -15.14 19.58 16.18
N ARG A 615 -14.53 18.44 16.37
CA ARG A 615 -14.25 17.79 17.66
C ARG A 615 -12.82 17.94 18.11
N LEU A 616 -11.94 18.09 17.16
CA LEU A 616 -10.51 18.29 17.36
C LEU A 616 -9.97 19.04 16.14
N LEU A 617 -9.15 20.05 16.34
CA LEU A 617 -8.31 20.68 15.33
C LEU A 617 -7.04 21.10 16.05
N ASP A 618 -5.88 20.62 15.60
CA ASP A 618 -4.64 20.73 16.35
C ASP A 618 -3.41 20.64 15.42
N LYS A 619 -2.27 21.03 15.93
CA LYS A 619 -0.96 21.05 15.26
C LYS A 619 -0.30 19.67 15.22
N TYR A 620 -1.06 18.63 14.95
CA TYR A 620 -0.58 17.25 14.90
C TYR A 620 -1.22 16.51 13.75
N LYS A 621 -0.45 15.59 13.17
CA LYS A 621 -1.00 14.57 12.28
C LYS A 621 -1.63 13.45 13.09
N ILE A 622 -2.88 13.13 12.76
CA ILE A 622 -3.63 11.99 13.30
C ILE A 622 -3.47 10.83 12.30
N THR A 623 -3.06 9.68 12.79
CA THR A 623 -2.94 8.46 11.99
C THR A 623 -3.45 7.26 12.76
N GLN A 624 -3.70 6.14 12.09
CA GLN A 624 -4.16 4.88 12.69
C GLN A 624 -5.45 5.02 13.52
N LEU A 625 -6.34 5.96 13.18
CA LEU A 625 -7.61 6.10 13.87
C LEU A 625 -8.41 4.79 13.76
N THR A 626 -8.70 4.21 14.90
CA THR A 626 -9.42 2.95 15.04
C THR A 626 -10.56 3.12 16.04
N LYS A 627 -11.74 2.61 15.69
CA LYS A 627 -12.93 2.64 16.52
C LYS A 627 -13.38 1.21 16.88
N ALA A 628 -13.84 1.01 18.10
CA ALA A 628 -14.53 -0.21 18.46
C ALA A 628 -15.84 -0.36 17.68
N GLN A 629 -16.17 -1.60 17.30
CA GLN A 629 -17.35 -1.88 16.47
C GLN A 629 -18.64 -1.49 17.18
N ASP A 630 -18.80 -1.90 18.46
CA ASP A 630 -20.04 -1.79 19.21
C ASP A 630 -20.01 -0.62 20.23
N ALA A 631 -18.97 0.22 20.21
CA ALA A 631 -18.82 1.33 21.15
C ALA A 631 -18.11 2.55 20.54
N GLU A 632 -18.37 3.73 21.09
CA GLU A 632 -17.61 4.95 20.80
C GLU A 632 -16.29 4.97 21.60
N GLN A 633 -15.47 3.96 21.42
CA GLN A 633 -14.11 3.89 21.96
C GLN A 633 -13.13 4.01 20.81
N PHE A 634 -12.24 5.00 20.89
CA PHE A 634 -11.26 5.32 19.84
C PHE A 634 -9.84 5.18 20.35
N VAL A 635 -8.95 4.76 19.48
CA VAL A 635 -7.50 4.78 19.65
C VAL A 635 -6.88 5.30 18.36
N TRP A 636 -5.92 6.20 18.48
CA TRP A 636 -5.19 6.73 17.31
C TRP A 636 -3.77 7.12 17.68
N GLN A 637 -2.94 7.30 16.66
CA GLN A 637 -1.61 7.85 16.80
C GLN A 637 -1.63 9.37 16.54
N ARG A 638 -0.86 10.12 17.32
CA ARG A 638 -0.69 11.56 17.22
C ARG A 638 0.80 11.90 17.23
N ALA A 639 1.23 12.73 16.29
CA ALA A 639 2.62 13.14 16.14
C ALA A 639 2.74 14.46 15.37
N ASN A 640 3.87 15.15 15.52
CA ASN A 640 4.28 16.24 14.64
C ASN A 640 5.83 16.22 14.51
N PHE A 641 6.43 17.30 14.01
CA PHE A 641 7.86 17.35 13.75
C PHE A 641 8.70 17.05 15.00
N ASN A 642 8.40 17.64 16.15
CA ASN A 642 9.14 17.52 17.41
C ASN A 642 8.44 16.71 18.51
N THR A 643 7.25 16.20 18.21
CA THR A 643 6.50 15.30 19.11
C THR A 643 6.41 13.94 18.43
N LEU A 644 7.07 12.95 19.01
CA LEU A 644 7.16 11.62 18.45
C LEU A 644 5.81 10.89 18.50
N PRO A 645 5.62 9.91 17.61
CA PRO A 645 4.37 9.16 17.55
C PRO A 645 4.08 8.42 18.84
N ASP A 646 2.94 8.75 19.46
CA ASP A 646 2.38 8.03 20.58
C ASP A 646 0.88 7.82 20.39
N LEU A 647 0.32 6.84 21.11
CA LEU A 647 -1.08 6.49 21.04
C LEU A 647 -1.91 7.26 22.05
N TRP A 648 -3.07 7.67 21.59
CA TRP A 648 -4.09 8.40 22.35
C TRP A 648 -5.39 7.61 22.33
N THR A 649 -6.21 7.75 23.37
CA THR A 649 -7.51 7.10 23.47
C THR A 649 -8.56 8.00 24.07
N VAL A 650 -9.81 7.82 23.63
CA VAL A 650 -10.98 8.51 24.20
C VAL A 650 -12.20 7.60 24.13
N ARG A 651 -13.10 7.75 25.07
CA ARG A 651 -14.45 7.19 25.02
C ARG A 651 -15.46 8.32 24.77
N GLY A 652 -16.34 8.14 23.78
CA GLY A 652 -17.25 9.19 23.29
C GLY A 652 -16.60 10.10 22.26
N LEU A 653 -17.34 11.13 21.85
CA LEU A 653 -16.97 12.03 20.75
C LEU A 653 -16.23 13.30 21.19
N ASP A 654 -15.88 13.43 22.46
CA ASP A 654 -15.11 14.56 22.98
C ASP A 654 -13.62 14.26 22.90
N PHE A 655 -13.05 14.39 21.70
CA PHE A 655 -11.63 14.11 21.42
C PHE A 655 -10.67 15.04 22.17
N ALA A 656 -11.14 16.19 22.65
CA ALA A 656 -10.35 17.08 23.50
C ALA A 656 -10.02 16.46 24.87
N LYS A 657 -10.81 15.49 25.33
CA LYS A 657 -10.56 14.70 26.56
C LYS A 657 -9.71 13.46 26.34
N ALA A 658 -9.13 13.31 25.17
CA ALA A 658 -8.24 12.19 24.89
C ALA A 658 -7.04 12.20 25.82
N ARG A 659 -6.56 11.02 26.16
CA ARG A 659 -5.38 10.83 26.98
C ARG A 659 -4.32 9.98 26.24
N GLN A 660 -3.09 10.32 26.46
CA GLN A 660 -1.95 9.55 25.97
C GLN A 660 -1.86 8.21 26.71
N ILE A 661 -1.58 7.13 25.98
CA ILE A 661 -1.48 5.77 26.54
C ILE A 661 -0.13 5.10 26.30
N THR A 662 0.76 5.73 25.54
CA THR A 662 2.14 5.28 25.32
C THR A 662 3.12 6.45 25.53
N ASN A 663 4.36 6.10 25.86
CA ASN A 663 5.53 6.98 25.79
C ASN A 663 6.67 6.12 25.23
N ALA A 664 6.67 5.96 23.90
CA ALA A 664 7.50 4.98 23.24
C ALA A 664 8.98 5.39 23.18
N ASN A 665 9.27 6.69 23.09
CA ASN A 665 10.62 7.21 22.88
C ASN A 665 10.98 8.26 23.93
N PRO A 666 11.09 7.89 25.23
CA PRO A 666 11.41 8.86 26.29
C PRO A 666 12.79 9.52 26.12
N GLN A 667 13.75 8.84 25.44
CA GLN A 667 15.07 9.36 25.11
C GLN A 667 15.03 10.59 24.17
N ALA A 668 13.89 10.85 23.54
CA ALA A 668 13.70 12.03 22.70
C ALA A 668 13.84 13.34 23.47
N ALA A 669 13.62 13.33 24.80
CA ALA A 669 13.78 14.51 25.65
C ALA A 669 15.20 15.06 25.67
N ASP A 670 16.20 14.21 25.40
CA ASP A 670 17.62 14.55 25.40
C ASP A 670 18.12 15.08 24.03
N ILE A 671 17.24 15.16 23.02
CA ILE A 671 17.60 15.55 21.65
C ILE A 671 17.15 16.98 21.35
N SER A 672 17.99 17.70 20.62
CA SER A 672 17.69 19.05 20.11
C SER A 672 16.82 18.96 18.84
N TRP A 673 15.47 18.95 18.98
CA TRP A 673 14.57 18.74 17.83
C TRP A 673 14.39 19.95 16.93
N GLY A 674 14.31 21.14 17.49
CA GLY A 674 13.91 22.34 16.74
C GLY A 674 12.39 22.43 16.49
N THR A 675 12.02 23.28 15.54
CA THR A 675 10.61 23.62 15.25
C THR A 675 10.34 23.61 13.74
N ALA A 676 9.07 23.53 13.37
CA ALA A 676 8.60 23.68 12.00
C ALA A 676 7.62 24.85 11.92
N GLU A 677 7.72 25.68 10.89
CA GLU A 677 6.82 26.80 10.65
C GLU A 677 6.43 26.94 9.18
N LEU A 678 5.22 27.39 8.91
CA LEU A 678 4.74 27.71 7.58
C LEU A 678 5.30 29.09 7.20
N VAL A 679 5.95 29.15 6.03
CA VAL A 679 6.46 30.41 5.46
C VAL A 679 5.78 30.71 4.14
N GLU A 680 5.59 31.98 3.84
CA GLU A 680 4.96 32.45 2.61
C GLU A 680 5.83 33.53 1.97
N TRP A 681 5.87 33.57 0.62
CA TRP A 681 6.57 34.58 -0.13
C TRP A 681 5.90 34.81 -1.49
N TYR A 682 6.46 35.66 -2.31
CA TYR A 682 6.09 35.80 -3.69
C TYR A 682 7.21 35.25 -4.59
N ALA A 683 6.87 34.29 -5.44
CA ALA A 683 7.78 33.77 -6.43
C ALA A 683 8.11 34.82 -7.49
N TYR A 684 9.13 34.59 -8.32
CA TYR A 684 9.55 35.57 -9.34
C TYR A 684 8.45 35.89 -10.36
N ASP A 685 7.51 35.02 -10.58
CA ASP A 685 6.33 35.23 -11.44
C ASP A 685 5.21 36.05 -10.73
N GLY A 686 5.44 36.50 -9.52
CA GLY A 686 4.50 37.30 -8.72
C GLY A 686 3.38 36.49 -8.05
N LYS A 687 3.38 35.18 -8.16
CA LYS A 687 2.41 34.32 -7.46
C LYS A 687 2.80 34.12 -6.00
N LYS A 688 1.80 34.03 -5.15
CA LYS A 688 1.99 33.67 -3.74
C LYS A 688 2.43 32.20 -3.65
N ALA A 689 3.51 31.97 -2.93
CA ALA A 689 4.08 30.67 -2.65
C ALA A 689 4.11 30.40 -1.15
N GLN A 690 4.18 29.14 -0.77
CA GLN A 690 4.31 28.70 0.61
C GLN A 690 5.28 27.53 0.72
N GLY A 691 5.73 27.25 1.93
CA GLY A 691 6.62 26.13 2.22
C GLY A 691 6.78 25.93 3.72
N VAL A 692 7.55 24.93 4.09
CA VAL A 692 7.87 24.63 5.48
C VAL A 692 9.33 24.99 5.77
N LEU A 693 9.55 25.73 6.84
CA LEU A 693 10.88 26.03 7.37
C LEU A 693 11.09 25.31 8.68
N TYR A 694 12.11 24.46 8.74
CA TYR A 694 12.52 23.76 9.94
C TYR A 694 13.73 24.46 10.55
N LEU A 695 13.60 24.89 11.80
CA LEU A 695 14.60 25.68 12.51
C LEU A 695 15.22 24.87 13.65
N PRO A 696 16.54 24.92 13.85
CA PRO A 696 17.20 24.26 14.97
C PRO A 696 16.76 24.82 16.33
N GLU A 697 16.88 24.02 17.38
CA GLU A 697 16.57 24.46 18.74
C GLU A 697 17.47 25.63 19.14
N GLY A 698 16.87 26.70 19.66
CA GLY A 698 17.61 27.91 20.02
C GLY A 698 18.04 28.78 18.84
N PHE A 699 17.43 28.60 17.65
CA PHE A 699 17.68 29.45 16.50
C PHE A 699 17.51 30.94 16.82
N ASP A 700 18.56 31.72 16.55
CA ASP A 700 18.51 33.18 16.65
C ASP A 700 18.32 33.75 15.24
N PRO A 701 17.25 34.48 14.94
CA PRO A 701 16.95 34.96 13.59
C PRO A 701 17.91 36.04 13.08
N VAL A 702 18.67 36.68 13.97
CA VAL A 702 19.55 37.85 13.67
C VAL A 702 21.01 37.53 13.87
N ASN A 703 21.35 36.90 15.01
CA ASN A 703 22.71 36.63 15.39
C ASN A 703 23.06 35.16 15.19
N GLY A 704 23.99 34.86 14.32
CA GLY A 704 24.39 33.50 14.02
C GLY A 704 24.95 33.36 12.62
N SER A 705 25.29 32.12 12.27
CA SER A 705 25.70 31.74 10.91
C SER A 705 25.25 30.30 10.72
N TYR A 706 23.99 30.13 10.32
CA TYR A 706 23.38 28.81 10.12
C TYR A 706 23.47 28.37 8.66
N PRO A 707 23.95 27.15 8.37
CA PRO A 707 23.83 26.58 7.04
C PRO A 707 22.36 26.24 6.74
N MET A 708 21.92 26.39 5.49
CA MET A 708 20.59 26.03 5.07
C MET A 708 20.63 24.97 3.96
N LEU A 709 19.78 23.92 4.12
CA LEU A 709 19.49 22.93 3.08
C LEU A 709 18.07 23.15 2.55
N SER A 710 17.95 23.43 1.27
CA SER A 710 16.63 23.41 0.62
C SER A 710 16.36 22.04 0.02
N VAL A 711 15.20 21.44 0.36
CA VAL A 711 14.81 20.09 -0.09
C VAL A 711 13.43 20.20 -0.71
N PHE A 712 13.24 19.62 -1.88
CA PHE A 712 11.99 19.86 -2.63
C PHE A 712 11.59 18.66 -3.49
N TYR A 713 10.30 18.64 -3.81
CA TYR A 713 9.70 17.67 -4.74
C TYR A 713 8.61 18.34 -5.57
N GLU A 714 7.41 18.54 -5.00
CA GLU A 714 6.28 19.28 -5.57
C GLU A 714 5.69 20.19 -4.50
N THR A 715 4.53 19.87 -3.89
CA THR A 715 3.92 20.63 -2.81
C THR A 715 4.03 19.87 -1.49
N ASN A 716 4.49 20.55 -0.44
CA ASN A 716 4.79 19.95 0.86
C ASN A 716 4.22 20.75 2.05
N ALA A 717 3.66 21.94 1.84
CA ALA A 717 3.19 22.78 2.94
C ALA A 717 2.10 22.12 3.78
N ASP A 718 1.29 21.25 3.18
CA ASP A 718 0.29 20.44 3.89
C ASP A 718 0.90 19.44 4.87
N GLU A 719 2.20 19.19 4.78
CA GLU A 719 2.96 18.30 5.67
C GLU A 719 3.64 19.04 6.84
N LEU A 720 3.26 20.29 7.13
CA LEU A 720 3.80 21.10 8.24
C LEU A 720 3.84 20.34 9.57
N TYR A 721 2.82 19.58 9.86
CA TYR A 721 2.72 18.78 11.09
C TYR A 721 3.04 17.30 10.89
N MET A 722 3.81 16.96 9.84
CA MET A 722 4.32 15.61 9.63
C MET A 722 5.37 15.24 10.66
N HIS A 723 5.36 14.01 11.10
CA HIS A 723 6.49 13.41 11.79
C HIS A 723 7.37 12.65 10.80
N TYR A 724 8.67 12.91 10.84
CA TYR A 724 9.65 12.18 10.05
C TYR A 724 10.32 11.11 10.90
N THR A 725 10.18 9.85 10.53
CA THR A 725 10.73 8.72 11.26
C THR A 725 12.26 8.85 11.36
N MET A 726 12.79 8.64 12.57
CA MET A 726 14.23 8.62 12.84
C MET A 726 14.81 7.30 12.34
N GLU A 727 15.07 7.20 11.06
CA GLU A 727 15.63 6.03 10.41
C GLU A 727 16.74 6.42 9.43
N PRO A 728 17.65 5.48 9.09
CA PRO A 728 18.63 5.73 8.04
C PRO A 728 17.92 6.09 6.73
N SER A 729 18.37 7.12 6.07
CA SER A 729 17.81 7.62 4.83
C SER A 729 17.79 6.54 3.73
N TRP A 730 16.75 6.54 2.93
CA TRP A 730 16.64 5.65 1.77
C TRP A 730 17.02 6.34 0.45
N SER A 731 17.15 7.67 0.43
CA SER A 731 17.63 8.39 -0.76
C SER A 731 17.93 9.86 -0.56
N TRP A 732 17.32 10.56 0.41
CA TRP A 732 17.50 11.99 0.64
C TRP A 732 17.83 12.32 2.10
N VAL A 733 18.03 13.60 2.42
CA VAL A 733 18.33 14.05 3.79
C VAL A 733 17.14 13.82 4.74
N ASN A 734 17.42 13.37 5.97
CA ASN A 734 16.43 13.25 7.03
C ASN A 734 16.36 14.59 7.80
N TYR A 735 15.24 15.32 7.67
CA TYR A 735 15.12 16.70 8.21
C TYR A 735 15.46 16.80 9.69
N PRO A 736 14.87 16.01 10.63
CA PRO A 736 15.24 16.10 12.03
C PRO A 736 16.71 15.84 12.32
N PHE A 737 17.38 14.94 11.58
CA PHE A 737 18.79 14.67 11.73
C PHE A 737 19.63 15.93 11.46
N TYR A 738 19.35 16.65 10.36
CA TYR A 738 20.08 17.88 10.01
C TYR A 738 19.71 19.04 10.93
N VAL A 739 18.43 19.23 11.24
CA VAL A 739 17.93 20.30 12.12
C VAL A 739 18.54 20.15 13.52
N SER A 740 18.58 18.93 14.08
CA SER A 740 19.22 18.70 15.39
C SER A 740 20.72 19.03 15.42
N ARG A 741 21.36 19.03 14.27
CA ARG A 741 22.76 19.34 14.06
C ARG A 741 23.03 20.81 13.67
N GLY A 742 22.01 21.66 13.79
CA GLY A 742 22.13 23.10 13.58
C GLY A 742 21.98 23.58 12.15
N TYR A 743 21.40 22.76 11.26
CA TYR A 743 20.96 23.20 9.93
C TYR A 743 19.57 23.83 9.98
N VAL A 744 19.34 24.86 9.21
CA VAL A 744 18.01 25.24 8.76
C VAL A 744 17.65 24.35 7.58
N VAL A 745 16.42 23.78 7.55
CA VAL A 745 15.92 23.02 6.40
C VAL A 745 14.71 23.72 5.83
N PHE A 746 14.77 24.08 4.55
CA PHE A 746 13.68 24.78 3.84
C PHE A 746 13.06 23.85 2.80
N VAL A 747 11.73 23.72 2.85
CA VAL A 747 10.96 22.84 1.96
C VAL A 747 9.89 23.68 1.23
N PRO A 748 10.23 24.30 0.08
CA PRO A 748 9.30 25.13 -0.69
C PRO A 748 8.29 24.27 -1.45
N ASP A 749 7.06 24.77 -1.60
CA ASP A 749 6.11 24.29 -2.60
C ASP A 749 6.51 24.82 -3.98
N ILE A 750 6.38 23.99 -5.00
CA ILE A 750 6.63 24.32 -6.40
C ILE A 750 5.33 24.12 -7.16
N HIS A 751 4.84 25.17 -7.79
CA HIS A 751 3.71 25.10 -8.72
C HIS A 751 4.22 25.19 -10.15
N TYR A 752 3.54 24.53 -11.07
CA TYR A 752 4.07 24.37 -12.42
C TYR A 752 3.23 25.09 -13.47
N THR A 753 3.92 25.41 -14.53
CA THR A 753 3.32 25.82 -15.81
C THR A 753 3.79 24.79 -16.83
N ALA A 754 2.86 24.27 -17.63
CA ALA A 754 3.17 23.28 -18.65
C ALA A 754 4.24 23.78 -19.64
N GLY A 755 5.17 22.90 -20.01
CA GLY A 755 6.28 23.16 -20.91
C GLY A 755 7.57 23.67 -20.25
N VAL A 756 7.53 24.16 -19.01
CA VAL A 756 8.67 24.80 -18.35
C VAL A 756 8.93 24.33 -16.90
N PRO A 757 8.88 23.02 -16.63
CA PRO A 757 8.98 22.53 -15.25
C PRO A 757 10.29 22.89 -14.54
N GLY A 758 11.41 22.93 -15.26
CA GLY A 758 12.69 23.30 -14.70
C GLY A 758 12.74 24.77 -14.28
N GLU A 759 12.18 25.67 -15.11
CA GLU A 759 12.08 27.10 -14.81
C GLU A 759 11.13 27.36 -13.63
N CYS A 760 10.06 26.57 -13.49
CA CYS A 760 9.20 26.62 -12.32
C CYS A 760 9.98 26.27 -11.04
N ALA A 761 10.79 25.21 -11.06
CA ALA A 761 11.64 24.88 -9.92
C ALA A 761 12.58 26.02 -9.56
N TYR A 762 13.24 26.63 -10.56
CA TYR A 762 14.09 27.81 -10.35
C TYR A 762 13.31 28.99 -9.73
N ASN A 763 12.13 29.27 -10.28
CA ASN A 763 11.30 30.39 -9.86
C ASN A 763 10.91 30.27 -8.37
N TYR A 764 10.40 29.12 -7.95
CA TYR A 764 9.89 28.94 -6.59
C TYR A 764 10.99 28.69 -5.56
N VAL A 765 12.00 27.88 -5.89
CA VAL A 765 13.08 27.55 -4.96
C VAL A 765 13.97 28.75 -4.70
N CYS A 766 14.47 29.43 -5.76
CA CYS A 766 15.42 30.51 -5.60
C CYS A 766 14.78 31.75 -4.96
N SER A 767 13.56 32.13 -5.37
CA SER A 767 12.85 33.23 -4.72
C SER A 767 12.56 32.97 -3.23
N GLY A 768 12.22 31.70 -2.91
CA GLY A 768 12.01 31.30 -1.53
C GLY A 768 13.30 31.40 -0.68
N VAL A 769 14.43 30.94 -1.23
CA VAL A 769 15.74 31.05 -0.56
C VAL A 769 16.10 32.52 -0.33
N GLU A 770 15.95 33.40 -1.33
CA GLU A 770 16.21 34.84 -1.17
C GLU A 770 15.31 35.48 -0.11
N GLU A 771 14.05 35.11 -0.03
CA GLU A 771 13.15 35.59 1.01
C GLU A 771 13.55 35.07 2.40
N MET A 772 14.01 33.82 2.52
CA MET A 772 14.51 33.28 3.80
C MET A 772 15.78 34.03 4.26
N LEU A 773 16.72 34.29 3.37
CA LEU A 773 17.92 35.10 3.67
C LEU A 773 17.58 36.52 4.13
N LYS A 774 16.60 37.14 3.49
CA LYS A 774 16.13 38.49 3.87
C LYS A 774 15.41 38.49 5.23
N ARG A 775 14.59 37.47 5.50
CA ARG A 775 13.81 37.36 6.74
C ARG A 775 14.65 36.94 7.94
N TYR A 776 15.65 36.11 7.70
CA TYR A 776 16.54 35.54 8.72
C TYR A 776 18.02 35.82 8.39
N PRO A 777 18.54 37.03 8.75
CA PRO A 777 19.93 37.40 8.46
C PRO A 777 21.00 36.49 9.05
N SER A 778 20.63 35.63 10.00
CA SER A 778 21.51 34.61 10.59
C SER A 778 21.71 33.38 9.70
N ILE A 779 20.93 33.21 8.63
CA ILE A 779 21.22 32.19 7.62
C ILE A 779 22.35 32.69 6.72
N ASP A 780 23.41 31.90 6.63
CA ASP A 780 24.64 32.28 5.93
C ASP A 780 24.49 32.06 4.42
N PRO A 781 24.55 33.11 3.58
CA PRO A 781 24.38 32.98 2.14
C PRO A 781 25.51 32.20 1.44
N GLU A 782 26.67 32.04 2.07
CA GLU A 782 27.77 31.22 1.54
C GLU A 782 27.64 29.72 1.89
N ARG A 783 26.63 29.36 2.69
CA ARG A 783 26.46 28.02 3.24
C ARG A 783 25.07 27.45 2.91
N LEU A 784 24.67 27.64 1.64
CA LEU A 784 23.40 27.14 1.09
C LEU A 784 23.62 25.83 0.33
N GLY A 785 22.82 24.81 0.59
CA GLY A 785 22.82 23.54 -0.15
C GLY A 785 21.42 23.18 -0.62
N ILE A 786 21.36 22.33 -1.64
CA ILE A 786 20.10 21.74 -2.13
C ILE A 786 20.19 20.22 -2.18
N ASP A 787 19.05 19.55 -1.98
CA ASP A 787 18.95 18.09 -2.09
C ASP A 787 17.57 17.68 -2.63
N GLY A 788 17.54 16.67 -3.50
CA GLY A 788 16.31 16.14 -4.03
C GLY A 788 16.48 14.75 -4.65
N GLN A 789 15.43 13.93 -4.57
CA GLN A 789 15.39 12.58 -5.11
C GLN A 789 14.38 12.49 -6.27
N SER A 790 14.69 11.71 -7.31
CA SER A 790 13.78 11.44 -8.42
C SER A 790 13.40 12.73 -9.18
N TRP A 791 12.15 13.19 -9.08
CA TRP A 791 11.74 14.48 -9.61
C TRP A 791 12.48 15.65 -8.94
N GLY A 792 12.70 15.58 -7.61
CA GLY A 792 13.57 16.51 -6.90
C GLY A 792 15.02 16.44 -7.35
N GLY A 793 15.50 15.24 -7.73
CA GLY A 793 16.82 15.06 -8.33
C GLY A 793 16.95 15.74 -9.71
N TYR A 794 15.91 15.65 -10.55
CA TYR A 794 15.83 16.41 -11.80
C TYR A 794 15.88 17.93 -11.53
N GLN A 795 15.07 18.41 -10.60
CA GLN A 795 15.01 19.83 -10.24
C GLN A 795 16.37 20.32 -9.74
N THR A 796 17.04 19.55 -8.88
CA THR A 796 18.40 19.85 -8.42
C THR A 796 19.39 19.93 -9.59
N ALA A 797 19.38 18.93 -10.47
CA ALA A 797 20.24 18.90 -11.65
C ALA A 797 19.96 20.11 -12.58
N TYR A 798 18.70 20.52 -12.73
CA TYR A 798 18.33 21.69 -13.51
C TYR A 798 18.82 23.00 -12.85
N LEU A 799 18.59 23.16 -11.53
CA LEU A 799 18.97 24.37 -10.78
C LEU A 799 20.46 24.65 -10.89
N VAL A 800 21.33 23.66 -10.72
CA VAL A 800 22.79 23.85 -10.81
C VAL A 800 23.27 24.24 -12.22
N THR A 801 22.44 24.12 -13.25
CA THR A 801 22.71 24.64 -14.60
C THR A 801 22.22 26.10 -14.79
N ARG A 802 21.44 26.63 -13.84
CA ARG A 802 20.75 27.93 -13.94
C ARG A 802 21.29 28.95 -12.95
N THR A 803 21.81 28.53 -11.81
CA THR A 803 22.31 29.43 -10.75
C THR A 803 23.50 28.83 -10.01
N ASN A 804 24.37 29.70 -9.51
CA ASN A 804 25.51 29.37 -8.64
C ASN A 804 25.23 29.77 -7.18
N MET A 805 23.96 29.96 -6.81
CA MET A 805 23.54 30.34 -5.45
C MET A 805 23.95 29.31 -4.39
N PHE A 806 24.11 28.05 -4.77
CA PHE A 806 24.32 26.95 -3.84
C PHE A 806 25.77 26.48 -3.79
N ALA A 807 26.31 26.37 -2.58
CA ALA A 807 27.68 25.90 -2.33
C ALA A 807 27.86 24.40 -2.66
N CYS A 808 26.77 23.59 -2.59
CA CYS A 808 26.80 22.18 -2.97
C CYS A 808 25.37 21.65 -3.22
N ALA A 809 25.27 20.52 -3.94
CA ALA A 809 24.00 19.95 -4.31
C ALA A 809 24.01 18.42 -4.25
N GLY A 810 22.92 17.82 -3.75
CA GLY A 810 22.62 16.39 -3.80
C GLY A 810 21.51 16.10 -4.82
N SER A 811 21.77 15.21 -5.78
CA SER A 811 20.83 14.88 -6.85
C SER A 811 20.64 13.37 -6.95
N GLY A 812 19.59 12.86 -6.31
CA GLY A 812 19.29 11.44 -6.30
C GLY A 812 18.44 11.02 -7.50
N ALA A 813 18.88 9.99 -8.23
CA ALA A 813 18.18 9.40 -9.39
C ALA A 813 17.60 10.45 -10.36
N PRO A 814 18.41 11.45 -10.84
CA PRO A 814 17.89 12.53 -11.65
C PRO A 814 17.45 12.07 -13.05
N VAL A 815 16.42 12.71 -13.60
CA VAL A 815 16.20 12.74 -15.03
C VAL A 815 17.07 13.88 -15.58
N SER A 816 18.12 13.56 -16.29
CA SER A 816 19.05 14.57 -16.82
C SER A 816 18.84 14.90 -18.30
N ASN A 817 18.24 13.97 -19.04
CA ASN A 817 18.00 14.06 -20.48
C ASN A 817 16.58 13.60 -20.79
N MET A 818 15.65 14.55 -20.92
CA MET A 818 14.25 14.24 -21.20
C MET A 818 14.03 13.66 -22.59
N THR A 819 14.94 13.87 -23.54
CA THR A 819 14.81 13.30 -24.90
C THR A 819 14.99 11.80 -24.88
N SER A 820 16.03 11.27 -24.21
CA SER A 820 16.26 9.84 -24.07
C SER A 820 15.32 9.19 -23.05
N ALA A 821 14.95 9.92 -21.97
CA ALA A 821 14.04 9.43 -20.97
C ALA A 821 12.58 9.27 -21.46
N TYR A 822 12.13 10.10 -22.41
CA TYR A 822 10.80 10.03 -23.03
C TYR A 822 10.54 8.68 -23.70
N GLY A 823 11.50 8.16 -24.47
CA GLY A 823 11.43 6.84 -25.08
C GLY A 823 11.86 5.71 -24.14
N GLY A 824 12.12 6.00 -22.87
CA GLY A 824 12.58 5.03 -21.88
C GLY A 824 11.45 4.18 -21.30
N ILE A 825 11.86 3.14 -20.57
CA ILE A 825 10.98 2.20 -19.87
C ILE A 825 11.13 2.36 -18.37
N ARG A 826 10.01 2.33 -17.64
CA ARG A 826 9.98 2.10 -16.19
C ARG A 826 10.14 0.60 -15.93
N TRP A 827 11.38 0.13 -15.81
CA TRP A 827 11.70 -1.29 -15.75
C TRP A 827 11.01 -2.06 -14.62
N GLY A 828 10.61 -1.39 -13.55
CA GLY A 828 9.86 -2.00 -12.45
C GLY A 828 8.44 -2.44 -12.82
N SER A 829 7.78 -1.73 -13.75
CA SER A 829 6.43 -2.04 -14.25
C SER A 829 6.42 -2.43 -15.74
N GLY A 830 7.49 -2.10 -16.48
CA GLY A 830 7.56 -2.28 -17.92
C GLY A 830 6.89 -1.17 -18.73
N ASP A 831 6.30 -0.17 -18.08
CA ASP A 831 5.53 0.89 -18.75
C ASP A 831 6.43 1.87 -19.49
N SER A 832 5.92 2.42 -20.61
CA SER A 832 6.49 3.57 -21.28
C SER A 832 6.50 4.80 -20.35
N ARG A 833 7.50 5.66 -20.52
CA ARG A 833 7.57 6.93 -19.77
C ARG A 833 6.86 8.09 -20.44
N GLN A 834 6.32 7.92 -21.65
CA GLN A 834 5.76 8.99 -22.48
C GLN A 834 4.66 9.78 -21.77
N VAL A 835 3.69 9.08 -21.15
CA VAL A 835 2.58 9.73 -20.43
C VAL A 835 3.08 10.66 -19.31
N GLN A 836 4.20 10.31 -18.65
CA GLN A 836 4.79 11.12 -17.59
C GLN A 836 5.21 12.51 -18.09
N TYR A 837 5.65 12.62 -19.35
CA TYR A 837 6.07 13.89 -19.98
C TYR A 837 4.89 14.64 -20.59
N GLU A 838 4.01 13.93 -21.28
CA GLU A 838 2.92 14.57 -22.00
C GLU A 838 1.82 15.09 -21.08
N MET A 839 1.41 14.29 -20.08
CA MET A 839 0.27 14.62 -19.22
C MET A 839 0.58 14.59 -17.72
N GLY A 840 1.68 13.91 -17.32
CA GLY A 840 1.98 13.66 -15.91
C GLY A 840 3.02 14.61 -15.33
N GLN A 841 3.78 14.08 -14.35
CA GLN A 841 4.70 14.79 -13.47
C GLN A 841 5.67 15.74 -14.17
N SER A 842 6.15 15.42 -15.37
CA SER A 842 7.12 16.26 -16.08
C SER A 842 6.49 17.47 -16.78
N ARG A 843 5.17 17.50 -16.89
CA ARG A 843 4.39 18.68 -17.37
C ARG A 843 4.91 19.35 -18.64
N ILE A 844 5.49 18.58 -19.59
CA ILE A 844 5.89 19.13 -20.89
C ILE A 844 4.65 19.47 -21.72
N GLY A 845 3.58 18.67 -21.62
CA GLY A 845 2.29 18.97 -22.26
C GLY A 845 2.24 18.75 -23.77
N ARG A 846 3.31 18.24 -24.35
CA ARG A 846 3.45 17.96 -25.79
C ARG A 846 4.31 16.71 -25.98
N ASN A 847 4.10 15.95 -27.06
CA ASN A 847 4.99 14.87 -27.39
C ASN A 847 6.33 15.37 -27.97
N LEU A 848 7.32 14.49 -28.00
CA LEU A 848 8.69 14.83 -28.41
C LEU A 848 8.77 15.37 -29.87
N TRP A 849 7.96 14.85 -30.77
CA TRP A 849 8.00 15.21 -32.20
C TRP A 849 7.28 16.56 -32.50
N GLU A 850 6.26 16.90 -31.71
CA GLU A 850 5.57 18.20 -31.79
C GLU A 850 6.44 19.33 -31.24
N SER A 851 7.22 19.08 -30.20
CA SER A 851 7.98 20.14 -29.51
C SER A 851 9.33 19.64 -28.98
N PRO A 852 10.25 19.19 -29.85
CA PRO A 852 11.55 18.66 -29.42
C PRO A 852 12.36 19.69 -28.63
N TYR A 853 12.16 20.95 -28.90
CA TYR A 853 12.84 22.04 -28.22
C TYR A 853 12.51 22.12 -26.72
N LEU A 854 11.26 21.83 -26.32
CA LEU A 854 10.87 21.80 -24.91
C LEU A 854 11.63 20.71 -24.14
N TYR A 855 11.82 19.55 -24.75
CA TYR A 855 12.60 18.45 -24.17
C TYR A 855 14.07 18.81 -23.97
N ILE A 856 14.68 19.49 -24.94
CA ILE A 856 16.07 19.98 -24.86
C ILE A 856 16.19 21.06 -23.79
N ALA A 857 15.28 22.05 -23.78
CA ALA A 857 15.33 23.17 -22.86
C ALA A 857 15.18 22.76 -21.38
N ASN A 858 14.42 21.69 -21.13
CA ASN A 858 14.22 21.14 -19.79
C ASN A 858 15.19 19.99 -19.42
N SER A 859 16.22 19.73 -20.25
CA SER A 859 17.21 18.69 -19.98
C SER A 859 18.52 19.28 -19.45
N PRO A 860 18.86 19.09 -18.18
CA PRO A 860 20.11 19.58 -17.57
C PRO A 860 21.37 19.18 -18.32
N LEU A 861 21.37 18.03 -18.97
CA LEU A 861 22.49 17.47 -19.72
C LEU A 861 23.04 18.45 -20.77
N PHE A 862 22.16 19.16 -21.49
CA PHE A 862 22.55 20.07 -22.56
C PHE A 862 23.15 21.39 -22.06
N PHE A 863 23.11 21.64 -20.75
CA PHE A 863 23.63 22.81 -20.07
C PHE A 863 24.66 22.48 -18.99
N ALA A 864 25.22 21.27 -19.04
CA ALA A 864 26.19 20.77 -18.05
C ALA A 864 27.47 21.63 -17.98
N ASP A 865 27.82 22.36 -19.06
CA ASP A 865 28.93 23.30 -19.15
C ASP A 865 28.79 24.49 -18.16
N ARG A 866 27.57 24.83 -17.78
CA ARG A 866 27.24 25.94 -16.87
C ARG A 866 27.33 25.56 -15.37
N VAL A 867 27.44 24.28 -15.06
CA VAL A 867 27.51 23.80 -13.68
C VAL A 867 28.83 24.19 -13.04
N GLU A 868 28.78 24.88 -11.90
CA GLU A 868 29.94 25.20 -11.05
C GLU A 868 29.79 24.61 -9.66
N THR A 869 28.57 24.40 -9.20
CA THR A 869 28.24 23.80 -7.90
C THR A 869 28.71 22.35 -7.82
N PRO A 870 29.51 21.98 -6.80
CA PRO A 870 29.86 20.57 -6.55
C PRO A 870 28.62 19.69 -6.36
N LEU A 871 28.56 18.56 -7.09
CA LEU A 871 27.39 17.72 -7.19
C LEU A 871 27.63 16.29 -6.71
N LEU A 872 26.78 15.81 -5.81
CA LEU A 872 26.71 14.42 -5.41
C LEU A 872 25.48 13.77 -6.05
N ILE A 873 25.71 12.82 -6.97
CA ILE A 873 24.65 12.03 -7.58
C ILE A 873 24.52 10.69 -6.84
N MET A 874 23.31 10.24 -6.54
CA MET A 874 23.03 8.86 -6.14
C MET A 874 22.13 8.24 -7.22
N HIS A 875 22.56 7.16 -7.89
CA HIS A 875 21.73 6.47 -8.87
C HIS A 875 22.09 4.98 -8.94
N ASN A 876 21.11 4.13 -8.66
CA ASN A 876 21.31 2.71 -8.50
C ASN A 876 21.09 1.95 -9.83
N ASP A 877 21.81 0.83 -10.01
CA ASP A 877 21.81 0.08 -11.27
C ASP A 877 20.57 -0.78 -11.51
N ALA A 878 19.80 -1.10 -10.46
CA ALA A 878 18.50 -1.76 -10.55
C ALA A 878 17.31 -0.79 -10.37
N ASP A 879 17.51 0.51 -10.68
CA ASP A 879 16.45 1.51 -10.64
C ASP A 879 15.34 1.18 -11.66
N GLY A 880 14.18 0.78 -11.15
CA GLY A 880 13.00 0.44 -11.95
C GLY A 880 12.10 1.63 -12.29
N ALA A 881 12.40 2.84 -11.81
CA ALA A 881 11.59 4.05 -12.01
C ALA A 881 12.24 5.04 -12.97
N VAL A 882 13.48 5.46 -12.69
CA VAL A 882 14.27 6.33 -13.57
C VAL A 882 15.40 5.51 -14.17
N PRO A 883 15.52 5.42 -15.50
CA PRO A 883 16.58 4.66 -16.11
C PRO A 883 17.96 5.11 -15.61
N TRP A 884 18.76 4.17 -15.11
CA TRP A 884 20.08 4.44 -14.54
C TRP A 884 21.01 5.24 -15.45
N TYR A 885 20.87 5.07 -16.76
CA TYR A 885 21.63 5.86 -17.74
C TYR A 885 21.42 7.38 -17.61
N GLN A 886 20.33 7.86 -17.06
CA GLN A 886 20.11 9.29 -16.82
C GLN A 886 21.16 9.88 -15.87
N GLY A 887 21.50 9.15 -14.79
CA GLY A 887 22.60 9.54 -13.91
C GLY A 887 23.97 9.43 -14.58
N ILE A 888 24.20 8.37 -15.34
CA ILE A 888 25.47 8.16 -16.07
C ILE A 888 25.70 9.28 -17.11
N GLU A 889 24.70 9.60 -17.93
CA GLU A 889 24.81 10.67 -18.95
C GLU A 889 25.26 12.00 -18.31
N PHE A 890 24.63 12.39 -17.21
CA PHE A 890 24.96 13.63 -16.51
C PHE A 890 26.33 13.59 -15.83
N PHE A 891 26.65 12.49 -15.14
CA PHE A 891 27.97 12.29 -14.54
C PHE A 891 29.10 12.34 -15.59
N MET A 892 28.92 11.67 -16.73
CA MET A 892 29.94 11.66 -17.78
C MET A 892 30.09 13.01 -18.48
N ALA A 893 29.02 13.77 -18.63
CA ALA A 893 29.09 15.14 -19.15
C ALA A 893 29.88 16.04 -18.20
N LEU A 894 29.56 16.05 -16.90
CA LEU A 894 30.24 16.85 -15.89
C LEU A 894 31.73 16.43 -15.77
N ARG A 895 32.01 15.12 -15.77
CA ARG A 895 33.38 14.60 -15.76
C ARG A 895 34.17 15.05 -16.99
N ARG A 896 33.59 15.01 -18.20
CA ARG A 896 34.21 15.48 -19.44
C ARG A 896 34.53 16.96 -19.37
N LEU A 897 33.70 17.73 -18.71
CA LEU A 897 33.82 19.19 -18.52
C LEU A 897 34.68 19.56 -17.31
N ASN A 898 35.29 18.58 -16.63
CA ASN A 898 36.11 18.77 -15.43
C ASN A 898 35.39 19.50 -14.28
N LYS A 899 34.08 19.21 -14.11
CA LYS A 899 33.28 19.75 -13.01
C LYS A 899 33.32 18.79 -11.80
N PRO A 900 33.36 19.32 -10.55
CA PRO A 900 33.39 18.49 -9.35
C PRO A 900 32.10 17.71 -9.20
N VAL A 901 32.17 16.40 -9.43
CA VAL A 901 31.02 15.47 -9.35
C VAL A 901 31.41 14.13 -8.76
N TRP A 902 30.56 13.60 -7.88
CA TRP A 902 30.64 12.23 -7.34
C TRP A 902 29.34 11.50 -7.69
N MET A 903 29.44 10.20 -7.93
CA MET A 903 28.24 9.36 -8.13
C MET A 903 28.33 8.14 -7.22
N LEU A 904 27.34 7.97 -6.37
CA LEU A 904 27.15 6.80 -5.53
C LEU A 904 26.17 5.84 -6.21
N GLN A 905 26.66 4.63 -6.52
CA GLN A 905 25.85 3.55 -7.06
C GLN A 905 25.83 2.40 -6.06
N TYR A 906 24.67 2.09 -5.53
CA TYR A 906 24.46 0.90 -4.70
C TYR A 906 23.99 -0.22 -5.60
N ASN A 907 24.82 -1.27 -5.71
CA ASN A 907 24.59 -2.38 -6.64
C ASN A 907 23.37 -3.19 -6.22
N ASP A 908 22.56 -3.58 -7.21
CA ASP A 908 21.32 -4.36 -7.07
C ASP A 908 20.20 -3.63 -6.25
N GLU A 909 20.39 -2.35 -5.95
CA GLU A 909 19.39 -1.54 -5.28
C GLU A 909 18.44 -0.87 -6.28
N ALA A 910 17.18 -0.73 -5.86
CA ALA A 910 16.13 -0.10 -6.63
C ALA A 910 16.23 1.44 -6.61
N HIS A 911 15.18 2.13 -7.07
CA HIS A 911 15.05 3.58 -7.10
C HIS A 911 15.36 4.25 -5.75
N ASN A 912 14.83 3.66 -4.66
CA ASN A 912 15.17 3.99 -3.29
C ASN A 912 15.86 2.79 -2.64
N LEU A 913 16.83 3.04 -1.76
CA LEU A 913 17.58 1.99 -1.06
C LEU A 913 16.65 1.18 -0.14
N ARG A 914 16.70 -0.14 -0.26
CA ARG A 914 15.93 -1.09 0.54
C ARG A 914 16.75 -1.70 1.68
N GLU A 915 18.00 -2.08 1.38
CA GLU A 915 18.88 -2.73 2.33
C GLU A 915 19.32 -1.75 3.41
N ARG A 916 19.02 -2.05 4.68
CA ARG A 916 19.35 -1.17 5.82
C ARG A 916 20.82 -0.79 5.89
N ARG A 917 21.73 -1.72 5.55
CA ARG A 917 23.19 -1.46 5.49
C ARG A 917 23.53 -0.34 4.50
N ASN A 918 22.92 -0.35 3.32
CA ASN A 918 23.13 0.66 2.29
C ASN A 918 22.49 2.00 2.70
N ARG A 919 21.35 1.94 3.37
CA ARG A 919 20.69 3.12 3.94
C ARG A 919 21.56 3.79 5.04
N LYS A 920 22.20 3.01 5.93
CA LYS A 920 23.15 3.53 6.92
C LYS A 920 24.37 4.17 6.25
N ASP A 921 24.86 3.58 5.17
CA ASP A 921 26.02 4.10 4.41
C ASP A 921 25.69 5.43 3.73
N ILE A 922 24.58 5.53 2.96
CA ILE A 922 24.18 6.77 2.28
C ILE A 922 23.94 7.92 3.28
N THR A 923 23.28 7.63 4.41
CA THR A 923 23.01 8.64 5.44
C THR A 923 24.32 9.29 5.93
N ARG A 924 25.37 8.49 6.13
CA ARG A 924 26.69 8.98 6.54
C ARG A 924 27.38 9.78 5.43
N ARG A 925 27.31 9.30 4.16
CA ARG A 925 27.95 10.01 3.04
C ARG A 925 27.25 11.33 2.72
N LEU A 926 25.92 11.40 2.79
CA LEU A 926 25.18 12.66 2.64
C LEU A 926 25.59 13.65 3.74
N GLN A 927 25.66 13.20 5.01
CA GLN A 927 26.14 14.04 6.08
C GLN A 927 27.56 14.56 5.81
N GLN A 928 28.50 13.67 5.48
CA GLN A 928 29.90 14.06 5.24
C GLN A 928 30.04 15.04 4.05
N PHE A 929 29.24 14.86 3.00
CA PHE A 929 29.22 15.74 1.85
C PHE A 929 28.72 17.14 2.24
N PHE A 930 27.58 17.25 2.89
CA PHE A 930 27.02 18.54 3.28
C PHE A 930 27.82 19.20 4.40
N ASP A 931 28.32 18.46 5.40
CA ASP A 931 29.16 19.02 6.47
C ASP A 931 30.47 19.56 5.89
N HIS A 932 31.06 18.92 4.87
CA HIS A 932 32.27 19.44 4.21
C HIS A 932 32.01 20.80 3.57
N TYR A 933 30.99 20.94 2.73
CA TYR A 933 30.76 22.21 2.01
C TYR A 933 30.07 23.27 2.86
N LEU A 934 29.20 22.90 3.79
CA LEU A 934 28.36 23.86 4.53
C LEU A 934 28.85 24.14 5.96
N LYS A 935 29.76 23.32 6.51
CA LYS A 935 30.31 23.51 7.84
C LYS A 935 31.85 23.58 7.86
N GLY A 936 32.49 23.39 6.70
CA GLY A 936 33.95 23.42 6.61
C GLY A 936 34.66 22.19 7.20
N GLU A 937 33.92 21.07 7.38
CA GLU A 937 34.49 19.81 7.84
C GLU A 937 35.49 19.26 6.79
N PRO A 938 36.54 18.53 7.22
CA PRO A 938 37.50 17.94 6.29
C PRO A 938 36.83 17.06 5.23
N MET A 939 37.32 17.17 3.98
CA MET A 939 36.83 16.30 2.89
C MET A 939 37.13 14.83 3.23
N PRO A 940 36.10 13.96 3.27
CA PRO A 940 36.26 12.54 3.60
C PRO A 940 37.08 11.82 2.51
N ARG A 941 37.76 10.75 2.91
CA ARG A 941 38.67 10.01 2.04
C ARG A 941 37.98 9.47 0.78
N TRP A 942 36.73 9.02 0.89
CA TRP A 942 35.95 8.53 -0.26
C TRP A 942 35.70 9.61 -1.34
N MET A 943 35.56 10.87 -0.95
CA MET A 943 35.46 11.99 -1.89
C MET A 943 36.82 12.33 -2.51
N LYS A 944 37.87 12.33 -1.69
CA LYS A 944 39.21 12.76 -2.09
C LYS A 944 39.96 11.75 -2.97
N GLN A 945 39.81 10.45 -2.68
CA GLN A 945 40.61 9.37 -3.30
C GLN A 945 39.78 8.23 -3.89
N GLY A 946 38.44 8.20 -3.60
CA GLY A 946 37.62 7.04 -3.90
C GLY A 946 37.95 5.83 -3.01
N ILE A 947 37.40 4.67 -3.39
CA ILE A 947 37.68 3.39 -2.73
C ILE A 947 38.10 2.39 -3.79
N SER A 948 39.23 1.72 -3.58
CA SER A 948 39.69 0.66 -4.49
C SER A 948 38.66 -0.45 -4.62
N PRO A 949 38.35 -0.93 -5.83
CA PRO A 949 37.47 -2.07 -6.06
C PRO A 949 37.96 -3.34 -5.34
N LEU A 950 39.25 -3.46 -5.09
CA LEU A 950 39.84 -4.56 -4.31
C LEU A 950 39.47 -4.54 -2.81
N ARG A 951 39.00 -3.41 -2.31
CA ARG A 951 38.60 -3.20 -0.91
C ARG A 951 37.09 -2.98 -0.74
N LYS A 952 36.32 -3.17 -1.79
CA LYS A 952 34.86 -3.02 -1.75
C LYS A 952 34.25 -3.93 -0.67
N GLY A 953 33.43 -3.34 0.22
CA GLY A 953 32.82 -4.05 1.34
C GLY A 953 33.73 -4.25 2.58
N GLN A 954 34.99 -3.81 2.51
CA GLN A 954 35.95 -3.86 3.63
C GLN A 954 36.37 -2.46 4.09
N ASP A 955 36.49 -1.54 3.16
CA ASP A 955 36.85 -0.15 3.41
C ASP A 955 35.75 0.76 2.87
N PHE A 956 35.22 1.63 3.71
CA PHE A 956 34.11 2.55 3.36
C PHE A 956 34.59 3.98 3.13
N GLY A 957 35.81 4.31 3.46
CA GLY A 957 36.43 5.62 3.21
C GLY A 957 35.91 6.78 4.06
N PHE A 958 35.21 6.48 5.15
CA PHE A 958 34.66 7.49 6.07
C PHE A 958 35.76 8.28 6.77
#